data_74912d2666f4d211b91d204f7b27bfcb
#
_entry.id   74912d2666f4d211b91d204f7b27bfcb
#
_cell.length_a   1.000
_cell.length_b   1.000
_cell.length_c   1.000
_cell.angle_alpha   90.00
_cell.angle_beta   90.00
_cell.angle_gamma   90.00
#
_symmetry.space_group_name_H-M   'P 1'
#
loop_
_entity.id
_entity.type
_entity.pdbx_description
1 polymer ?
#
loop_
_entity_poly.entity_id
_entity_poly.type
_entity_poly.pdbx_seq_one_letter_code
_entity_poly.pdbx_strand_id
1 'polypeptide(L)'
;VDIDGAVDMATTLAVAGNVDFNGDLDVDGTTNLDIVDVDGAVNFAADVTFADGADIITASAGDNNVRVGLTAGDSIADGGNQNTLIGDRAGTAITTGDQNIAIGFEALQTEDAGSRNTAVGSFSLQNLNVDGSTYNTALGYYSGNAITTGVQNTLIGGLSGDVLTDADFNVALGYKTLSADTQGSRSTAVGHEALMTQNFTTATDVFNTGVGFGAGNKITTGIRNTLIGSRSGDAFTDADYNVALGYNALTSDTLGSTSTAIGYSALETQNFTTATNSYNVAVGYTAGTAITTGIKNVVVGGLALDASNTGQENTAIGHQALTADTKGNRNVAVGAGTLVTQNFTTATSVYNVAVGYSTGNAITTGVQNTLIGGLAGDASQTGDANVAVGYLSFSSVATGDNNTAIGTRSMFSNTSGSENTGLGKDALYSNTVGAYNTAVGEGALYNNVDGSNSTAVGRLALYTQDPASAVNMYNVAVGYGAGQLVTTGTQNVLIGGLAGDSLNAANENVALGYSALTADLKGHRSVAIGTATLATQQFGTSTNTYNTAVGYFAGNDITTGVQNTLIGGLAGDALTDADYNVALGISSLGLDTKGNKSVAIGAETLTTQNFTTSTDTFNTAVGYAAGKAVTTGIYNTLIGGRAGDALTDADYNVAIGGAALTSDTLGSESVAVGTSALTAQNFTTATASYNVAVGSNAGAAVTTGIENVLIGGLAGDALTDADYNIAVGKAALT
;
A
#
# COMPACT_ATOMS: atom_id res chain seq x y z
N VAL A 1 78.24 -54.99 -61.65
CA VAL A 1 77.79 -56.28 -62.17
C VAL A 1 76.52 -55.96 -63.03
N ASP A 2 76.64 -56.10 -64.31
CA ASP A 2 75.54 -55.97 -65.25
C ASP A 2 74.76 -57.30 -65.24
N ILE A 3 73.54 -57.32 -64.79
CA ILE A 3 72.71 -58.52 -64.72
C ILE A 3 71.56 -58.36 -65.70
N ASP A 4 71.70 -58.92 -66.90
CA ASP A 4 70.66 -58.99 -67.92
C ASP A 4 69.70 -60.15 -67.60
N GLY A 5 68.61 -59.89 -66.95
CA GLY A 5 67.57 -60.85 -66.61
C GLY A 5 67.04 -60.75 -65.18
N ALA A 6 65.95 -61.47 -64.87
CA ALA A 6 65.39 -61.51 -63.51
C ALA A 6 66.39 -62.15 -62.52
N VAL A 7 66.67 -61.53 -61.47
CA VAL A 7 67.48 -62.06 -60.35
C VAL A 7 66.53 -62.55 -59.25
N ASP A 8 66.36 -63.83 -59.14
CA ASP A 8 65.64 -64.48 -58.06
C ASP A 8 66.62 -64.79 -56.91
N MET A 9 66.44 -64.08 -55.82
CA MET A 9 67.30 -64.25 -54.63
C MET A 9 66.49 -64.73 -53.45
N ALA A 10 66.73 -65.91 -52.99
CA ALA A 10 66.03 -66.53 -51.86
C ALA A 10 66.40 -65.93 -50.49
N THR A 11 67.31 -64.94 -50.41
CA THR A 11 67.78 -64.27 -49.22
C THR A 11 68.09 -62.77 -49.49
N THR A 12 69.00 -62.16 -48.84
CA THR A 12 69.34 -60.75 -48.88
C THR A 12 70.30 -60.39 -50.03
N LEU A 13 69.99 -59.32 -50.80
CA LEU A 13 70.96 -58.64 -51.65
C LEU A 13 71.66 -57.54 -50.84
N ALA A 14 72.93 -57.59 -50.53
CA ALA A 14 73.69 -56.55 -49.97
C ALA A 14 74.54 -55.86 -51.05
N VAL A 15 74.28 -54.60 -51.35
CA VAL A 15 75.04 -53.81 -52.30
C VAL A 15 75.76 -52.70 -51.55
N ALA A 16 77.09 -52.63 -51.63
CA ALA A 16 77.92 -51.64 -50.95
C ALA A 16 78.05 -50.29 -51.66
N GLY A 17 77.16 -49.95 -52.59
CA GLY A 17 77.20 -48.72 -53.35
C GLY A 17 75.84 -48.43 -53.98
N ASN A 18 75.75 -47.37 -54.80
CA ASN A 18 74.51 -46.96 -55.43
C ASN A 18 73.99 -48.09 -56.37
N VAL A 19 72.69 -48.33 -56.32
CA VAL A 19 71.94 -49.19 -57.32
C VAL A 19 71.11 -48.28 -58.17
N ASP A 20 71.32 -48.27 -59.45
CA ASP A 20 70.57 -47.57 -60.47
C ASP A 20 69.52 -48.47 -61.08
N PHE A 21 68.23 -48.21 -60.91
CA PHE A 21 67.13 -48.95 -61.57
C PHE A 21 66.62 -48.12 -62.73
N ASN A 22 66.90 -48.51 -63.96
CA ASN A 22 66.42 -47.88 -65.20
C ASN A 22 64.92 -48.22 -65.55
N GLY A 23 64.22 -48.86 -64.71
CA GLY A 23 62.81 -49.24 -64.81
C GLY A 23 62.10 -49.19 -63.45
N ASP A 24 60.91 -49.73 -63.41
CA ASP A 24 60.08 -49.74 -62.18
C ASP A 24 60.70 -50.65 -61.10
N LEU A 25 60.75 -50.20 -59.88
CA LEU A 25 61.06 -51.00 -58.69
C LEU A 25 59.75 -51.49 -58.08
N ASP A 26 59.40 -52.73 -58.24
CA ASP A 26 58.24 -53.40 -57.64
C ASP A 26 58.67 -54.16 -56.39
N VAL A 27 58.10 -53.88 -55.27
CA VAL A 27 58.43 -54.50 -53.96
C VAL A 27 57.19 -55.09 -53.35
N ASP A 28 57.01 -56.40 -53.44
CA ASP A 28 55.89 -57.16 -52.87
C ASP A 28 55.90 -57.27 -51.33
N GLY A 29 56.76 -56.59 -50.66
CA GLY A 29 56.96 -56.69 -49.20
C GLY A 29 57.24 -55.37 -48.57
N THR A 30 57.75 -55.40 -47.36
CA THR A 30 58.14 -54.18 -46.57
C THR A 30 59.49 -53.69 -47.10
N THR A 31 59.56 -52.42 -47.53
CA THR A 31 60.81 -51.74 -47.89
C THR A 31 61.25 -50.83 -46.73
N ASN A 32 62.46 -51.09 -46.13
CA ASN A 32 63.08 -50.22 -45.16
C ASN A 32 64.14 -49.37 -45.87
N LEU A 33 63.90 -48.10 -46.03
CA LEU A 33 64.81 -47.14 -46.62
C LEU A 33 65.14 -46.05 -45.58
N ASP A 34 66.43 -45.85 -45.23
CA ASP A 34 66.85 -44.87 -44.28
C ASP A 34 66.62 -43.42 -44.77
N ILE A 35 66.77 -43.23 -46.11
CA ILE A 35 66.51 -41.95 -46.79
C ILE A 35 65.96 -42.31 -48.19
N VAL A 36 64.78 -41.74 -48.55
CA VAL A 36 64.22 -41.77 -49.87
C VAL A 36 64.27 -40.34 -50.41
N ASP A 37 65.17 -40.11 -51.41
CA ASP A 37 65.24 -38.84 -52.13
C ASP A 37 64.66 -39.03 -53.50
N VAL A 38 63.58 -38.38 -53.82
CA VAL A 38 62.84 -38.52 -55.09
C VAL A 38 62.75 -37.19 -55.80
N ASP A 39 63.48 -37.02 -56.91
CA ASP A 39 63.42 -35.78 -57.71
C ASP A 39 62.12 -35.58 -58.50
N GLY A 40 61.19 -36.48 -58.41
CA GLY A 40 59.93 -36.48 -59.13
C GLY A 40 58.70 -36.69 -58.25
N ALA A 41 57.52 -36.71 -58.80
CA ALA A 41 56.31 -37.01 -58.09
C ALA A 41 56.25 -38.44 -57.56
N VAL A 42 55.92 -38.63 -56.31
CA VAL A 42 55.65 -39.92 -55.65
C VAL A 42 54.15 -40.17 -55.61
N ASN A 43 53.72 -41.27 -56.27
CA ASN A 43 52.29 -41.68 -56.27
C ASN A 43 52.14 -42.94 -55.40
N PHE A 44 51.36 -42.78 -54.27
CA PHE A 44 50.99 -43.91 -53.44
C PHE A 44 49.59 -44.39 -53.77
N ALA A 45 49.48 -45.65 -54.20
CA ALA A 45 48.19 -46.25 -54.58
C ALA A 45 47.30 -46.66 -53.38
N ALA A 46 47.85 -46.57 -52.17
CA ALA A 46 47.20 -46.86 -50.88
C ALA A 46 47.62 -45.83 -49.80
N ASP A 47 47.08 -45.98 -48.61
CA ASP A 47 47.37 -45.06 -47.46
C ASP A 47 48.85 -45.03 -47.12
N VAL A 48 49.37 -43.83 -46.84
CA VAL A 48 50.72 -43.63 -46.33
C VAL A 48 50.66 -43.59 -44.83
N THR A 49 51.24 -44.55 -44.12
CA THR A 49 51.32 -44.61 -42.69
C THR A 49 52.71 -44.17 -42.22
N PHE A 50 52.80 -43.13 -41.45
CA PHE A 50 54.04 -42.71 -40.80
C PHE A 50 54.21 -43.46 -39.49
N ALA A 51 55.46 -43.90 -39.19
CA ALA A 51 55.75 -44.52 -37.90
C ALA A 51 55.63 -43.52 -36.77
N ASP A 52 55.40 -44.02 -35.56
CA ASP A 52 55.31 -43.21 -34.34
C ASP A 52 56.60 -42.35 -34.18
N GLY A 53 56.41 -40.99 -34.07
CA GLY A 53 57.51 -40.02 -33.99
C GLY A 53 58.07 -39.53 -35.36
N ALA A 54 57.43 -39.88 -36.51
CA ALA A 54 57.84 -39.38 -37.82
C ALA A 54 57.05 -38.08 -38.19
N ASP A 55 57.74 -37.07 -38.68
CA ASP A 55 57.22 -35.77 -39.12
C ASP A 55 57.12 -35.69 -40.64
N ILE A 56 56.13 -34.98 -41.15
CA ILE A 56 56.08 -34.52 -42.54
C ILE A 56 56.76 -33.16 -42.60
N ILE A 57 57.97 -33.09 -43.10
CA ILE A 57 58.69 -31.82 -43.28
C ILE A 57 58.59 -31.41 -44.75
N THR A 58 57.96 -30.27 -45.03
CA THR A 58 57.90 -29.68 -46.36
C THR A 58 59.00 -28.60 -46.49
N ALA A 59 59.87 -28.68 -47.46
CA ALA A 59 60.90 -27.69 -47.72
C ALA A 59 60.22 -26.37 -48.20
N SER A 60 60.40 -25.30 -47.45
CA SER A 60 59.98 -23.92 -47.80
C SER A 60 61.06 -22.93 -47.32
N ALA A 61 61.11 -21.75 -47.90
CA ALA A 61 61.83 -20.64 -47.25
C ALA A 61 61.12 -20.35 -45.91
N GLY A 62 61.88 -20.14 -44.81
CA GLY A 62 61.35 -20.05 -43.43
C GLY A 62 61.27 -21.42 -42.75
N ASP A 63 61.11 -21.40 -41.39
CA ASP A 63 61.19 -22.56 -40.54
C ASP A 63 59.82 -23.16 -40.20
N ASN A 64 59.76 -24.50 -40.15
CA ASN A 64 58.58 -25.27 -39.65
C ASN A 64 57.25 -25.01 -40.37
N ASN A 65 57.26 -24.80 -41.69
CA ASN A 65 56.06 -24.65 -42.51
C ASN A 65 55.57 -26.00 -43.07
N VAL A 66 54.24 -26.23 -43.11
CA VAL A 66 53.57 -27.32 -43.77
C VAL A 66 52.83 -26.77 -44.99
N ARG A 67 53.18 -27.25 -46.22
CA ARG A 67 52.56 -26.82 -47.50
C ARG A 67 52.06 -28.03 -48.26
N VAL A 68 50.77 -28.04 -48.60
CA VAL A 68 50.14 -29.13 -49.38
C VAL A 68 49.14 -28.52 -50.36
N GLY A 69 49.40 -28.56 -51.65
CA GLY A 69 48.53 -28.00 -52.69
C GLY A 69 49.31 -27.17 -53.72
N LEU A 70 48.67 -26.96 -54.88
CA LEU A 70 49.28 -26.16 -55.95
C LEU A 70 49.38 -24.72 -55.51
N THR A 71 50.56 -24.13 -55.55
CA THR A 71 50.90 -22.76 -55.13
C THR A 71 50.58 -22.42 -53.63
N ALA A 72 50.38 -23.42 -52.77
CA ALA A 72 50.23 -23.15 -51.33
C ALA A 72 51.50 -22.51 -50.79
N GLY A 73 51.40 -21.26 -50.25
CA GLY A 73 52.52 -20.53 -49.63
C GLY A 73 53.72 -20.27 -50.58
N ASP A 74 53.48 -20.08 -51.88
CA ASP A 74 54.55 -19.91 -52.86
C ASP A 74 55.43 -18.68 -52.65
N SER A 75 54.87 -17.65 -51.96
CA SER A 75 55.60 -16.40 -51.67
C SER A 75 56.40 -16.42 -50.36
N ILE A 76 56.34 -17.50 -49.58
CA ILE A 76 57.04 -17.55 -48.29
C ILE A 76 58.51 -17.24 -48.45
N ALA A 77 58.98 -16.19 -47.78
CA ALA A 77 60.36 -15.76 -47.72
C ALA A 77 61.04 -16.17 -46.42
N ASP A 78 62.33 -15.93 -46.32
CA ASP A 78 63.10 -16.09 -45.08
C ASP A 78 62.49 -15.18 -43.97
N GLY A 79 61.92 -15.76 -42.96
CA GLY A 79 61.18 -15.06 -41.90
C GLY A 79 59.72 -15.46 -41.76
N GLY A 80 59.09 -16.09 -42.75
CA GLY A 80 57.72 -16.67 -42.67
C GLY A 80 57.76 -18.04 -42.05
N ASN A 81 57.38 -18.19 -40.75
CA ASN A 81 57.61 -19.42 -39.99
C ASN A 81 56.32 -20.01 -39.39
N GLN A 82 56.35 -21.32 -39.15
CA GLN A 82 55.30 -22.03 -38.41
C GLN A 82 53.89 -21.91 -39.08
N ASN A 83 53.82 -21.84 -40.40
CA ASN A 83 52.58 -21.79 -41.15
C ASN A 83 52.10 -23.17 -41.56
N THR A 84 50.82 -23.46 -41.51
CA THR A 84 50.17 -24.65 -42.04
C THR A 84 49.24 -24.28 -43.21
N LEU A 85 49.66 -24.59 -44.42
CA LEU A 85 48.99 -24.15 -45.66
C LEU A 85 48.57 -25.37 -46.49
N ILE A 86 47.27 -25.70 -46.53
CA ILE A 86 46.74 -26.89 -47.19
C ILE A 86 45.60 -26.49 -48.14
N GLY A 87 45.78 -26.65 -49.43
CA GLY A 87 44.84 -26.31 -50.48
C GLY A 87 45.46 -25.51 -51.59
N ASP A 88 44.87 -25.57 -52.78
CA ASP A 88 45.37 -24.76 -53.91
C ASP A 88 45.24 -23.27 -53.56
N ARG A 89 46.29 -22.50 -53.74
CA ARG A 89 46.47 -21.08 -53.42
C ARG A 89 46.26 -20.72 -51.93
N ALA A 90 46.31 -21.67 -50.99
CA ALA A 90 46.24 -21.37 -49.57
C ALA A 90 47.49 -20.56 -49.14
N GLY A 91 47.26 -19.35 -48.59
CA GLY A 91 48.35 -18.44 -48.13
C GLY A 91 49.36 -18.11 -49.23
N THR A 92 48.96 -18.01 -50.48
CA THR A 92 49.86 -17.80 -51.65
C THR A 92 50.71 -16.54 -51.50
N ALA A 93 50.19 -15.45 -50.98
CA ALA A 93 50.90 -14.19 -50.83
C ALA A 93 51.76 -14.10 -49.55
N ILE A 94 51.67 -15.03 -48.62
CA ILE A 94 52.45 -14.97 -47.37
C ILE A 94 53.95 -14.89 -47.64
N THR A 95 54.55 -13.80 -47.19
CA THR A 95 56.01 -13.58 -47.29
C THR A 95 56.71 -13.79 -45.93
N THR A 96 56.46 -12.92 -45.00
CA THR A 96 57.07 -12.94 -43.64
C THR A 96 56.05 -13.20 -42.52
N GLY A 97 54.77 -13.45 -42.83
CA GLY A 97 53.74 -13.77 -41.83
C GLY A 97 54.01 -15.11 -41.13
N ASP A 98 53.85 -15.14 -39.80
CA ASP A 98 54.12 -16.28 -38.93
C ASP A 98 52.84 -16.90 -38.34
N GLN A 99 52.92 -18.23 -38.07
CA GLN A 99 51.92 -18.91 -37.25
C GLN A 99 50.49 -18.86 -37.84
N ASN A 100 50.38 -18.89 -39.16
CA ASN A 100 49.10 -18.91 -39.84
C ASN A 100 48.67 -20.35 -40.16
N ILE A 101 47.38 -20.61 -40.06
CA ILE A 101 46.73 -21.84 -40.56
C ILE A 101 45.81 -21.46 -41.71
N ALA A 102 46.09 -21.90 -42.90
CA ALA A 102 45.23 -21.73 -44.05
C ALA A 102 44.90 -23.10 -44.69
N ILE A 103 43.66 -23.56 -44.55
CA ILE A 103 43.21 -24.85 -45.07
C ILE A 103 41.98 -24.67 -45.96
N GLY A 104 42.15 -24.84 -47.24
CA GLY A 104 41.07 -24.67 -48.24
C GLY A 104 41.55 -23.92 -49.50
N PHE A 105 40.76 -24.02 -50.56
CA PHE A 105 41.03 -23.30 -51.81
C PHE A 105 41.00 -21.80 -51.56
N GLU A 106 42.08 -21.08 -51.88
CA GLU A 106 42.27 -19.63 -51.69
C GLU A 106 42.02 -19.13 -50.23
N ALA A 107 42.21 -19.99 -49.23
CA ALA A 107 42.20 -19.55 -47.82
C ALA A 107 43.41 -18.65 -47.54
N LEU A 108 43.18 -17.47 -46.93
CA LEU A 108 44.24 -16.48 -46.58
C LEU A 108 45.11 -16.10 -47.79
N GLN A 109 44.51 -15.96 -48.94
CA GLN A 109 45.23 -15.87 -50.20
C GLN A 109 46.09 -14.61 -50.35
N THR A 110 45.58 -13.42 -49.89
CA THR A 110 46.22 -12.11 -50.09
C THR A 110 47.08 -11.64 -48.94
N GLU A 111 47.08 -12.38 -47.82
CA GLU A 111 47.89 -12.01 -46.62
C GLU A 111 49.38 -12.17 -46.92
N ASP A 112 50.18 -11.11 -46.66
CA ASP A 112 51.60 -11.20 -46.93
C ASP A 112 52.50 -11.20 -45.67
N ALA A 113 52.27 -10.32 -44.70
CA ALA A 113 53.08 -10.15 -43.49
C ALA A 113 52.29 -10.38 -42.18
N GLY A 114 50.97 -10.57 -42.23
CA GLY A 114 50.12 -10.81 -41.07
C GLY A 114 50.33 -12.21 -40.46
N SER A 115 50.21 -12.25 -39.15
CA SER A 115 50.53 -13.44 -38.36
C SER A 115 49.39 -13.89 -37.47
N ARG A 116 49.39 -15.17 -37.07
CA ARG A 116 48.48 -15.76 -36.09
C ARG A 116 47.00 -15.82 -36.55
N ASN A 117 46.81 -16.03 -37.84
CA ASN A 117 45.48 -16.24 -38.38
C ASN A 117 45.16 -17.73 -38.56
N THR A 118 43.90 -18.08 -38.35
CA THR A 118 43.35 -19.41 -38.65
C THR A 118 42.26 -19.28 -39.68
N ALA A 119 42.49 -19.73 -40.91
CA ALA A 119 41.54 -19.73 -42.03
C ALA A 119 41.31 -21.17 -42.49
N VAL A 120 40.15 -21.74 -42.20
CA VAL A 120 39.78 -23.10 -42.58
C VAL A 120 38.49 -23.10 -43.38
N GLY A 121 38.57 -23.40 -44.66
CA GLY A 121 37.45 -23.34 -45.59
C GLY A 121 37.82 -22.61 -46.88
N SER A 122 37.20 -22.97 -48.02
CA SER A 122 37.46 -22.25 -49.26
C SER A 122 37.08 -20.78 -49.14
N PHE A 123 37.98 -19.91 -49.55
CA PHE A 123 37.86 -18.44 -49.51
C PHE A 123 37.76 -17.82 -48.12
N SER A 124 38.12 -18.58 -47.07
CA SER A 124 38.14 -18.01 -45.71
C SER A 124 39.30 -17.00 -45.57
N LEU A 125 39.02 -15.80 -44.99
CA LEU A 125 39.97 -14.67 -44.89
C LEU A 125 40.72 -14.38 -46.17
N GLN A 126 40.08 -14.58 -47.31
CA GLN A 126 40.78 -14.52 -48.62
C GLN A 126 41.48 -13.19 -48.85
N ASN A 127 40.84 -12.05 -48.51
CA ASN A 127 41.28 -10.71 -48.79
C ASN A 127 42.04 -10.05 -47.62
N LEU A 128 42.31 -10.75 -46.53
CA LEU A 128 43.07 -10.20 -45.41
C LEU A 128 44.48 -9.82 -45.85
N ASN A 129 44.88 -8.59 -45.49
CA ASN A 129 46.24 -8.11 -45.74
C ASN A 129 46.62 -7.01 -44.72
N VAL A 130 47.21 -7.44 -43.59
CA VAL A 130 47.58 -6.56 -42.46
C VAL A 130 48.92 -6.94 -41.89
N ASP A 131 49.80 -6.00 -41.78
CA ASP A 131 51.09 -6.23 -41.13
C ASP A 131 50.95 -6.54 -39.66
N GLY A 132 51.67 -7.58 -39.18
CA GLY A 132 51.77 -7.92 -37.75
C GLY A 132 50.78 -8.98 -37.28
N SER A 133 50.54 -9.06 -35.95
CA SER A 133 49.66 -10.09 -35.39
C SER A 133 48.20 -9.70 -35.41
N THR A 134 47.41 -10.36 -36.24
CA THR A 134 45.99 -10.03 -36.48
C THR A 134 45.01 -10.90 -35.70
N TYR A 135 45.36 -12.13 -35.34
CA TYR A 135 44.59 -13.06 -34.50
C TYR A 135 43.14 -13.33 -35.01
N ASN A 136 42.94 -13.34 -36.32
CA ASN A 136 41.64 -13.72 -36.85
C ASN A 136 41.47 -15.24 -36.91
N THR A 137 40.32 -15.73 -36.55
CA THR A 137 39.93 -17.15 -36.71
C THR A 137 38.70 -17.24 -37.60
N ALA A 138 38.82 -17.84 -38.77
CA ALA A 138 37.71 -18.08 -39.69
C ALA A 138 37.61 -19.56 -40.05
N LEU A 139 36.46 -20.18 -39.79
CA LEU A 139 36.18 -21.59 -40.10
C LEU A 139 34.87 -21.68 -40.87
N GLY A 140 34.93 -21.93 -42.15
CA GLY A 140 33.79 -22.08 -43.02
C GLY A 140 33.99 -21.55 -44.45
N TYR A 141 33.13 -21.96 -45.37
CA TYR A 141 33.11 -21.45 -46.73
C TYR A 141 32.80 -19.94 -46.74
N TYR A 142 33.67 -19.12 -47.35
CA TYR A 142 33.60 -17.63 -47.39
C TYR A 142 33.58 -16.95 -46.00
N SER A 143 34.00 -17.58 -44.92
CA SER A 143 34.04 -16.96 -43.58
C SER A 143 35.10 -15.85 -43.58
N GLY A 144 34.66 -14.60 -43.26
CA GLY A 144 35.53 -13.42 -43.26
C GLY A 144 36.15 -13.08 -44.62
N ASN A 145 35.54 -13.47 -45.70
CA ASN A 145 36.12 -13.38 -47.05
C ASN A 145 36.59 -11.96 -47.42
N ALA A 146 35.77 -10.93 -47.14
CA ALA A 146 36.07 -9.55 -47.51
C ALA A 146 36.95 -8.80 -46.50
N ILE A 147 37.35 -9.39 -45.37
CA ILE A 147 38.20 -8.72 -44.38
C ILE A 147 39.52 -8.33 -45.07
N THR A 148 39.85 -7.01 -44.97
CA THR A 148 41.11 -6.47 -45.47
C THR A 148 42.04 -6.13 -44.32
N THR A 149 41.58 -5.29 -43.38
CA THR A 149 42.38 -4.76 -42.27
C THR A 149 41.86 -5.15 -40.90
N GLY A 150 40.67 -5.78 -40.79
CA GLY A 150 40.05 -6.16 -39.51
C GLY A 150 40.88 -7.18 -38.73
N VAL A 151 40.93 -7.00 -37.39
CA VAL A 151 41.74 -7.83 -36.47
C VAL A 151 40.91 -8.46 -35.35
N GLN A 152 41.40 -9.56 -34.81
CA GLN A 152 40.84 -10.25 -33.64
C GLN A 152 39.37 -10.67 -33.80
N ASN A 153 38.97 -11.09 -34.98
CA ASN A 153 37.64 -11.64 -35.29
C ASN A 153 37.64 -13.15 -35.16
N THR A 154 36.57 -13.73 -34.61
CA THR A 154 36.30 -15.15 -34.56
C THR A 154 35.04 -15.44 -35.39
N LEU A 155 35.20 -16.03 -36.58
CA LEU A 155 34.16 -16.20 -37.58
C LEU A 155 34.00 -17.69 -37.93
N ILE A 156 32.97 -18.35 -37.44
CA ILE A 156 32.80 -19.80 -37.59
C ILE A 156 31.43 -20.10 -38.22
N GLY A 157 31.45 -20.61 -39.43
CA GLY A 157 30.25 -20.91 -40.21
C GLY A 157 30.34 -20.44 -41.65
N GLY A 158 29.58 -21.04 -42.55
CA GLY A 158 29.53 -20.56 -43.95
C GLY A 158 28.97 -19.13 -44.01
N LEU A 159 29.61 -18.25 -44.80
CA LEU A 159 29.22 -16.84 -44.93
C LEU A 159 29.15 -16.08 -43.60
N SER A 160 29.96 -16.46 -42.62
CA SER A 160 30.05 -15.75 -41.34
C SER A 160 30.97 -14.53 -41.50
N GLY A 161 30.44 -13.31 -41.34
CA GLY A 161 31.16 -12.07 -41.53
C GLY A 161 31.81 -11.92 -42.90
N ASP A 162 31.16 -12.45 -43.93
CA ASP A 162 31.74 -12.58 -45.27
C ASP A 162 31.94 -11.21 -45.98
N VAL A 163 31.26 -10.14 -45.56
CA VAL A 163 31.44 -8.79 -46.11
C VAL A 163 32.13 -7.82 -45.16
N LEU A 164 32.54 -8.26 -43.97
CA LEU A 164 33.35 -7.45 -43.06
C LEU A 164 34.63 -6.99 -43.76
N THR A 165 34.99 -5.73 -43.62
CA THR A 165 36.23 -5.16 -44.25
C THR A 165 37.25 -4.70 -43.22
N ASP A 166 36.95 -3.68 -42.43
CA ASP A 166 37.83 -3.07 -41.44
C ASP A 166 37.18 -3.15 -40.03
N ALA A 167 36.59 -4.26 -39.73
CA ALA A 167 35.84 -4.50 -38.48
C ALA A 167 36.64 -5.39 -37.52
N ASP A 168 36.69 -5.02 -36.25
CA ASP A 168 37.53 -5.63 -35.22
C ASP A 168 36.71 -6.30 -34.13
N PHE A 169 37.32 -7.29 -33.46
CA PHE A 169 36.82 -7.87 -32.22
C PHE A 169 35.43 -8.51 -32.32
N ASN A 170 35.03 -8.98 -33.48
CA ASN A 170 33.73 -9.64 -33.67
C ASN A 170 33.81 -11.14 -33.39
N VAL A 171 32.74 -11.68 -32.80
CA VAL A 171 32.51 -13.10 -32.66
C VAL A 171 31.26 -13.46 -33.47
N ALA A 172 31.41 -14.24 -34.53
CA ALA A 172 30.32 -14.66 -35.39
C ALA A 172 30.35 -16.20 -35.54
N LEU A 173 29.39 -16.88 -34.92
CA LEU A 173 29.29 -18.34 -34.91
C LEU A 173 27.96 -18.81 -35.46
N GLY A 174 27.93 -19.26 -36.67
CA GLY A 174 26.74 -19.77 -37.38
C GLY A 174 26.72 -19.39 -38.87
N TYR A 175 25.78 -19.96 -39.59
CA TYR A 175 25.58 -19.63 -40.99
C TYR A 175 25.03 -18.21 -41.15
N LYS A 176 25.66 -17.39 -42.01
CA LYS A 176 25.28 -15.99 -42.28
C LYS A 176 25.20 -15.08 -41.05
N THR A 177 26.00 -15.30 -40.03
CA THR A 177 26.14 -14.35 -38.93
C THR A 177 26.92 -13.11 -39.38
N LEU A 178 26.48 -11.87 -39.02
CA LEU A 178 27.11 -10.59 -39.43
C LEU A 178 27.39 -10.51 -40.95
N SER A 179 26.55 -11.12 -41.79
CA SER A 179 26.81 -11.33 -43.22
C SER A 179 26.59 -10.08 -44.08
N ALA A 180 25.98 -9.01 -43.54
CA ALA A 180 25.83 -7.72 -44.22
C ALA A 180 26.73 -6.60 -43.66
N ASP A 181 27.36 -6.80 -42.51
CA ASP A 181 28.14 -5.75 -41.83
C ASP A 181 29.49 -5.56 -42.51
N THR A 182 29.86 -4.30 -42.69
CA THR A 182 31.12 -3.95 -43.32
C THR A 182 32.17 -3.45 -42.36
N GLN A 183 31.82 -2.53 -41.43
CA GLN A 183 32.76 -1.85 -40.53
C GLN A 183 32.30 -1.83 -39.04
N GLY A 184 31.31 -2.60 -38.68
CA GLY A 184 30.85 -2.73 -37.29
C GLY A 184 31.78 -3.63 -36.46
N SER A 185 32.27 -3.10 -35.34
CA SER A 185 33.20 -3.78 -34.44
C SER A 185 32.55 -4.20 -33.12
N ARG A 186 33.15 -5.17 -32.42
CA ARG A 186 32.76 -5.61 -31.07
C ARG A 186 31.36 -6.19 -30.97
N SER A 187 30.89 -6.83 -32.01
CA SER A 187 29.63 -7.59 -32.03
C SER A 187 29.84 -9.06 -31.70
N THR A 188 28.90 -9.67 -30.98
CA THR A 188 28.84 -11.11 -30.76
C THR A 188 27.59 -11.66 -31.38
N ALA A 189 27.71 -12.47 -32.42
CA ALA A 189 26.61 -13.11 -33.13
C ALA A 189 26.75 -14.63 -33.10
N VAL A 190 25.87 -15.33 -32.43
CA VAL A 190 25.89 -16.79 -32.28
C VAL A 190 24.56 -17.39 -32.67
N GLY A 191 24.51 -18.17 -33.73
CA GLY A 191 23.30 -18.78 -34.25
C GLY A 191 23.08 -18.51 -35.72
N HIS A 192 22.26 -19.29 -36.40
CA HIS A 192 21.91 -19.08 -37.80
C HIS A 192 21.28 -17.71 -38.00
N GLU A 193 21.82 -16.89 -38.90
CA GLU A 193 21.35 -15.54 -39.24
C GLU A 193 21.28 -14.55 -38.03
N ALA A 194 22.06 -14.75 -36.98
CA ALA A 194 22.15 -13.76 -35.90
C ALA A 194 22.86 -12.50 -36.42
N LEU A 195 22.26 -11.30 -36.16
CA LEU A 195 22.73 -9.99 -36.61
C LEU A 195 23.01 -9.93 -38.11
N MET A 196 22.25 -10.68 -38.92
CA MET A 196 22.55 -10.91 -40.35
C MET A 196 22.60 -9.61 -41.16
N THR A 197 21.68 -8.67 -40.91
CA THR A 197 21.57 -7.43 -41.71
C THR A 197 22.26 -6.20 -41.05
N GLN A 198 22.94 -6.39 -39.90
CA GLN A 198 23.74 -5.33 -39.31
C GLN A 198 24.70 -4.78 -40.37
N ASN A 199 24.73 -3.45 -40.53
CA ASN A 199 25.60 -2.86 -41.56
C ASN A 199 26.00 -1.42 -41.19
N PHE A 200 27.21 -1.26 -40.73
CA PHE A 200 27.85 0.02 -40.50
C PHE A 200 28.82 0.33 -41.62
N THR A 201 28.62 1.46 -42.32
CA THR A 201 29.44 1.93 -43.40
C THR A 201 30.63 2.78 -42.98
N THR A 202 30.78 3.02 -41.69
CA THR A 202 31.88 3.70 -41.03
C THR A 202 32.33 2.91 -39.82
N ALA A 203 33.63 2.97 -39.48
CA ALA A 203 34.18 2.26 -38.33
C ALA A 203 33.40 2.64 -37.05
N THR A 204 32.66 1.70 -36.48
CA THR A 204 31.76 1.93 -35.36
C THR A 204 31.89 0.82 -34.33
N ASP A 205 32.06 1.22 -33.06
CA ASP A 205 31.97 0.30 -31.91
C ASP A 205 30.50 0.00 -31.60
N VAL A 206 30.01 -1.14 -32.01
CA VAL A 206 28.59 -1.51 -32.04
C VAL A 206 28.12 -2.11 -30.72
N PHE A 207 28.88 -3.02 -30.15
CA PHE A 207 28.56 -3.75 -28.92
C PHE A 207 27.21 -4.51 -28.92
N ASN A 208 26.75 -4.99 -30.08
CA ASN A 208 25.59 -5.86 -30.13
C ASN A 208 25.95 -7.29 -29.75
N THR A 209 25.07 -7.93 -28.97
CA THR A 209 25.13 -9.36 -28.68
C THR A 209 23.86 -10.03 -29.18
N GLY A 210 23.96 -10.86 -30.21
CA GLY A 210 22.87 -11.67 -30.77
C GLY A 210 23.17 -13.16 -30.62
N VAL A 211 22.42 -13.85 -29.75
CA VAL A 211 22.58 -15.30 -29.52
C VAL A 211 21.26 -16.02 -29.71
N GLY A 212 21.17 -16.80 -30.78
CA GLY A 212 19.98 -17.56 -31.15
C GLY A 212 19.68 -17.50 -32.64
N PHE A 213 18.78 -18.36 -33.11
CA PHE A 213 18.31 -18.33 -34.51
C PHE A 213 17.61 -16.98 -34.79
N GLY A 214 18.13 -16.21 -35.73
CA GLY A 214 17.55 -14.93 -36.15
C GLY A 214 17.55 -13.86 -35.06
N ALA A 215 18.39 -13.96 -34.04
CA ALA A 215 18.50 -12.91 -33.00
C ALA A 215 19.02 -11.61 -33.63
N GLY A 216 18.22 -10.54 -33.57
CA GLY A 216 18.54 -9.26 -34.17
C GLY A 216 18.70 -9.32 -35.72
N ASN A 217 18.01 -10.23 -36.36
CA ASN A 217 18.20 -10.50 -37.80
C ASN A 217 18.12 -9.27 -38.70
N LYS A 218 17.21 -8.31 -38.39
CA LYS A 218 16.98 -7.10 -39.21
C LYS A 218 17.68 -5.84 -38.69
N ILE A 219 18.49 -5.94 -37.63
CA ILE A 219 19.28 -4.79 -37.17
C ILE A 219 20.12 -4.26 -38.35
N THR A 220 20.07 -2.96 -38.58
CA THR A 220 20.93 -2.26 -39.53
C THR A 220 21.97 -1.40 -38.81
N THR A 221 21.54 -0.33 -38.14
CA THR A 221 22.40 0.68 -37.48
C THR A 221 22.20 0.76 -35.96
N GLY A 222 21.30 -0.06 -35.37
CA GLY A 222 21.10 -0.13 -33.93
C GLY A 222 22.33 -0.66 -33.18
N ILE A 223 22.65 -0.06 -32.02
CA ILE A 223 23.83 -0.39 -31.21
C ILE A 223 23.49 -0.79 -29.78
N ARG A 224 24.44 -1.49 -29.13
CA ARG A 224 24.40 -1.84 -27.70
C ARG A 224 23.15 -2.64 -27.29
N ASN A 225 22.72 -3.52 -28.18
CA ASN A 225 21.61 -4.43 -27.89
C ASN A 225 22.13 -5.80 -27.39
N THR A 226 21.46 -6.36 -26.42
CA THR A 226 21.69 -7.74 -25.94
C THR A 226 20.48 -8.60 -26.25
N LEU A 227 20.59 -9.46 -27.26
CA LEU A 227 19.50 -10.24 -27.85
C LEU A 227 19.81 -11.73 -27.71
N ILE A 228 19.19 -12.41 -26.76
CA ILE A 228 19.47 -13.82 -26.45
C ILE A 228 18.18 -14.63 -26.53
N GLY A 229 18.11 -15.50 -27.49
CA GLY A 229 16.93 -16.32 -27.78
C GLY A 229 16.58 -16.31 -29.27
N SER A 230 15.91 -17.36 -29.75
CA SER A 230 15.45 -17.37 -31.11
C SER A 230 14.48 -16.22 -31.39
N ARG A 231 14.73 -15.45 -32.44
CA ARG A 231 13.95 -14.27 -32.87
C ARG A 231 13.83 -13.16 -31.82
N SER A 232 14.74 -13.08 -30.88
CA SER A 232 14.81 -11.92 -29.97
C SER A 232 15.21 -10.68 -30.76
N GLY A 233 14.38 -9.61 -30.70
CA GLY A 233 14.62 -8.35 -31.39
C GLY A 233 14.82 -8.49 -32.89
N ASP A 234 14.19 -9.50 -33.55
CA ASP A 234 14.48 -9.81 -34.94
C ASP A 234 13.95 -8.77 -35.94
N ALA A 235 13.01 -7.88 -35.53
CA ALA A 235 12.54 -6.76 -36.35
C ALA A 235 13.29 -5.44 -36.15
N PHE A 236 14.17 -5.33 -35.15
CA PHE A 236 14.93 -4.10 -34.93
C PHE A 236 15.64 -3.64 -36.20
N THR A 237 15.64 -2.33 -36.42
CA THR A 237 16.43 -1.69 -37.49
C THR A 237 17.46 -0.72 -36.93
N ASP A 238 17.03 0.39 -36.35
CA ASP A 238 17.87 1.43 -35.75
C ASP A 238 17.50 1.62 -34.25
N ALA A 239 17.31 0.52 -33.54
CA ALA A 239 16.93 0.47 -32.13
C ALA A 239 18.16 0.24 -31.26
N ASP A 240 18.32 1.03 -30.18
CA ASP A 240 19.50 1.04 -29.34
C ASP A 240 19.22 0.62 -27.90
N TYR A 241 20.24 0.11 -27.22
CA TYR A 241 20.24 -0.13 -25.77
C TYR A 241 19.13 -1.07 -25.29
N ASN A 242 18.72 -2.04 -26.09
CA ASN A 242 17.69 -2.99 -25.70
C ASN A 242 18.30 -4.28 -25.11
N VAL A 243 17.61 -4.86 -24.16
CA VAL A 243 17.86 -6.21 -23.65
C VAL A 243 16.64 -7.08 -23.98
N ALA A 244 16.80 -8.08 -24.83
CA ALA A 244 15.79 -9.07 -25.15
C ALA A 244 16.31 -10.49 -24.86
N LEU A 245 15.80 -11.12 -23.82
CA LEU A 245 16.18 -12.47 -23.41
C LEU A 245 14.96 -13.41 -23.46
N GLY A 246 14.87 -14.26 -24.43
CA GLY A 246 13.78 -15.22 -24.60
C GLY A 246 13.35 -15.39 -26.03
N TYR A 247 12.60 -16.46 -26.30
CA TYR A 247 11.97 -16.66 -27.60
C TYR A 247 10.97 -15.55 -27.89
N ASN A 248 11.03 -14.91 -29.06
CA ASN A 248 10.18 -13.79 -29.49
C ASN A 248 10.16 -12.56 -28.54
N ALA A 249 11.13 -12.38 -27.64
CA ALA A 249 11.22 -11.15 -26.86
C ALA A 249 11.51 -9.95 -27.79
N LEU A 250 10.67 -8.88 -27.73
CA LEU A 250 10.76 -7.66 -28.59
C LEU A 250 10.81 -7.98 -30.11
N THR A 251 10.13 -9.03 -30.54
CA THR A 251 10.25 -9.52 -31.92
C THR A 251 9.66 -8.59 -32.98
N SER A 252 8.69 -7.73 -32.61
CA SER A 252 7.99 -6.84 -33.57
C SER A 252 8.52 -5.42 -33.62
N ASP A 253 9.34 -5.01 -32.65
CA ASP A 253 9.80 -3.63 -32.52
C ASP A 253 10.86 -3.28 -33.57
N THR A 254 10.69 -2.11 -34.19
CA THR A 254 11.60 -1.65 -35.24
C THR A 254 12.54 -0.53 -34.79
N LEU A 255 12.03 0.46 -34.06
CA LEU A 255 12.73 1.70 -33.68
C LEU A 255 12.64 2.04 -32.19
N GLY A 256 12.12 1.12 -31.36
CA GLY A 256 12.05 1.30 -29.92
C GLY A 256 13.39 1.03 -29.24
N SER A 257 13.85 1.98 -28.45
CA SER A 257 15.12 1.91 -27.72
C SER A 257 14.91 1.83 -26.21
N THR A 258 15.93 1.40 -25.48
CA THR A 258 15.96 1.39 -24.01
C THR A 258 14.90 0.48 -23.37
N SER A 259 14.50 -0.61 -24.01
CA SER A 259 13.60 -1.62 -23.48
C SER A 259 14.37 -2.79 -22.87
N THR A 260 13.80 -3.39 -21.82
CA THR A 260 14.26 -4.65 -21.24
C THR A 260 13.12 -5.68 -21.29
N ALA A 261 13.28 -6.73 -22.05
CA ALA A 261 12.31 -7.82 -22.20
C ALA A 261 12.97 -9.16 -21.87
N ILE A 262 12.55 -9.80 -20.79
CA ILE A 262 13.11 -11.08 -20.33
C ILE A 262 11.97 -12.10 -20.16
N GLY A 263 11.92 -13.09 -21.03
CA GLY A 263 10.90 -14.13 -21.00
C GLY A 263 10.37 -14.46 -22.39
N TYR A 264 9.66 -15.58 -22.49
CA TYR A 264 8.96 -15.97 -23.70
C TYR A 264 7.95 -14.89 -24.09
N SER A 265 8.03 -14.36 -25.30
CA SER A 265 7.14 -13.32 -25.87
C SER A 265 6.95 -12.07 -24.97
N ALA A 266 7.95 -11.70 -24.17
CA ALA A 266 7.93 -10.45 -23.43
C ALA A 266 8.01 -9.27 -24.41
N LEU A 267 7.09 -8.28 -24.30
CA LEU A 267 6.96 -7.12 -25.22
C LEU A 267 6.90 -7.53 -26.70
N GLU A 268 6.31 -8.67 -27.02
CA GLU A 268 6.32 -9.25 -28.37
C GLU A 268 5.80 -8.29 -29.43
N THR A 269 4.70 -7.55 -29.15
CA THR A 269 4.05 -6.67 -30.13
C THR A 269 4.50 -5.21 -30.03
N GLN A 270 5.44 -4.87 -29.12
CA GLN A 270 5.97 -3.51 -29.08
C GLN A 270 6.49 -3.12 -30.46
N ASN A 271 6.07 -1.95 -30.94
CA ASN A 271 6.52 -1.48 -32.25
C ASN A 271 6.38 0.03 -32.39
N PHE A 272 7.49 0.73 -32.34
CA PHE A 272 7.56 2.16 -32.58
C PHE A 272 7.96 2.45 -34.04
N THR A 273 7.16 3.26 -34.71
CA THR A 273 7.41 3.68 -36.11
C THR A 273 8.32 4.91 -36.21
N THR A 274 8.72 5.47 -35.09
CA THR A 274 9.68 6.57 -34.94
C THR A 274 10.67 6.24 -33.84
N ALA A 275 11.90 6.71 -33.92
CA ALA A 275 12.91 6.49 -32.89
C ALA A 275 12.39 6.98 -31.51
N THR A 276 12.16 6.06 -30.61
CA THR A 276 11.52 6.32 -29.32
C THR A 276 12.22 5.58 -28.18
N ASN A 277 12.61 6.29 -27.14
CA ASN A 277 13.05 5.68 -25.90
C ASN A 277 11.82 5.20 -25.13
N SER A 278 11.58 3.90 -25.13
CA SER A 278 10.38 3.31 -24.52
C SER A 278 10.45 3.22 -22.99
N TYR A 279 11.64 2.97 -22.44
CA TYR A 279 11.86 2.69 -21.01
C TYR A 279 10.94 1.60 -20.45
N ASN A 280 10.53 0.65 -21.26
CA ASN A 280 9.74 -0.48 -20.80
C ASN A 280 10.63 -1.56 -20.19
N VAL A 281 10.24 -2.11 -19.06
CA VAL A 281 10.84 -3.29 -18.44
C VAL A 281 9.80 -4.37 -18.35
N ALA A 282 9.99 -5.50 -19.02
CA ALA A 282 9.08 -6.64 -18.95
C ALA A 282 9.86 -7.93 -18.62
N VAL A 283 9.51 -8.57 -17.51
CA VAL A 283 10.15 -9.81 -17.05
C VAL A 283 9.08 -10.85 -16.73
N GLY A 284 9.01 -11.91 -17.52
CA GLY A 284 8.05 -13.00 -17.32
C GLY A 284 7.51 -13.56 -18.64
N TYR A 285 6.83 -14.70 -18.53
CA TYR A 285 6.10 -15.31 -19.65
C TYR A 285 5.01 -14.36 -20.14
N THR A 286 5.06 -13.93 -21.39
CA THR A 286 4.14 -12.97 -22.04
C THR A 286 3.92 -11.65 -21.28
N ALA A 287 4.90 -11.23 -20.47
CA ALA A 287 4.83 -9.95 -19.79
C ALA A 287 4.73 -8.80 -20.79
N GLY A 288 3.67 -7.99 -20.70
CA GLY A 288 3.43 -6.86 -21.61
C GLY A 288 3.30 -7.24 -23.09
N THR A 289 2.89 -8.46 -23.40
CA THR A 289 2.93 -8.99 -24.78
C THR A 289 2.15 -8.15 -25.78
N ALA A 290 1.02 -7.53 -25.40
CA ALA A 290 0.20 -6.70 -26.28
C ALA A 290 0.61 -5.21 -26.33
N ILE A 291 1.60 -4.78 -25.56
CA ILE A 291 2.07 -3.39 -25.61
C ILE A 291 2.58 -3.09 -27.02
N THR A 292 2.01 -2.03 -27.64
CA THR A 292 2.45 -1.57 -28.95
C THR A 292 3.27 -0.28 -28.86
N THR A 293 2.67 0.80 -28.37
CA THR A 293 3.30 2.13 -28.25
C THR A 293 3.28 2.68 -26.81
N GLY A 294 2.88 1.88 -25.82
CA GLY A 294 2.98 2.24 -24.40
C GLY A 294 4.45 2.38 -23.97
N ILE A 295 4.74 3.39 -23.14
CA ILE A 295 6.10 3.69 -22.65
C ILE A 295 6.18 3.72 -21.12
N LYS A 296 7.39 3.55 -20.59
CA LYS A 296 7.70 3.68 -19.16
C LYS A 296 6.91 2.71 -18.28
N ASN A 297 6.65 1.51 -18.76
CA ASN A 297 5.98 0.48 -18.01
C ASN A 297 7.00 -0.44 -17.32
N VAL A 298 6.76 -0.81 -16.08
CA VAL A 298 7.49 -1.85 -15.35
C VAL A 298 6.55 -3.05 -15.18
N VAL A 299 6.85 -4.14 -15.84
CA VAL A 299 5.99 -5.31 -15.94
C VAL A 299 6.78 -6.55 -15.51
N VAL A 300 6.48 -7.11 -14.34
CA VAL A 300 7.21 -8.27 -13.80
C VAL A 300 6.23 -9.35 -13.36
N GLY A 301 6.24 -10.47 -14.05
CA GLY A 301 5.34 -11.61 -13.78
C GLY A 301 4.74 -12.18 -15.03
N GLY A 302 4.40 -13.46 -14.99
CA GLY A 302 3.69 -14.10 -16.12
C GLY A 302 2.32 -13.46 -16.32
N LEU A 303 1.94 -13.15 -17.56
CA LEU A 303 0.66 -12.53 -17.93
C LEU A 303 0.43 -11.16 -17.23
N ALA A 304 1.47 -10.49 -16.77
CA ALA A 304 1.33 -9.13 -16.24
C ALA A 304 1.16 -8.15 -17.40
N LEU A 305 0.18 -7.23 -17.30
CA LEU A 305 -0.11 -6.17 -18.29
C LEU A 305 -0.16 -6.70 -19.75
N ASP A 306 -0.61 -7.93 -19.93
CA ASP A 306 -0.50 -8.64 -21.21
C ASP A 306 -1.56 -8.23 -22.25
N ALA A 307 -2.65 -7.56 -21.85
CA ALA A 307 -3.62 -6.97 -22.76
C ALA A 307 -3.37 -5.49 -23.09
N SER A 308 -2.42 -4.83 -22.41
CA SER A 308 -2.19 -3.38 -22.58
C SER A 308 -1.64 -3.07 -23.97
N ASN A 309 -2.26 -2.13 -24.64
CA ASN A 309 -1.87 -1.69 -25.98
C ASN A 309 -1.05 -0.38 -25.93
N THR A 310 -1.66 0.70 -25.43
CA THR A 310 -1.03 2.02 -25.37
C THR A 310 -0.87 2.57 -23.94
N GLY A 311 -1.14 1.76 -22.92
CA GLY A 311 -0.99 2.13 -21.51
C GLY A 311 0.44 2.55 -21.18
N GLN A 312 0.59 3.64 -20.41
CA GLN A 312 1.88 4.25 -20.10
C GLN A 312 2.07 4.44 -18.59
N GLU A 313 3.34 4.44 -18.18
CA GLU A 313 3.69 4.76 -16.79
C GLU A 313 3.03 3.83 -15.76
N ASN A 314 2.83 2.54 -16.14
CA ASN A 314 2.27 1.53 -15.26
C ASN A 314 3.36 0.69 -14.59
N THR A 315 3.14 0.33 -13.34
CA THR A 315 3.92 -0.67 -12.62
C THR A 315 3.03 -1.88 -12.35
N ALA A 316 3.28 -2.99 -13.00
CA ALA A 316 2.55 -4.25 -12.86
C ALA A 316 3.52 -5.36 -12.42
N ILE A 317 3.50 -5.73 -11.14
CA ILE A 317 4.41 -6.72 -10.56
C ILE A 317 3.60 -7.85 -9.93
N GLY A 318 3.63 -9.03 -10.52
CA GLY A 318 2.90 -10.22 -10.07
C GLY A 318 2.24 -10.95 -11.22
N HIS A 319 1.94 -12.23 -11.03
CA HIS A 319 1.20 -13.02 -12.01
C HIS A 319 -0.19 -12.40 -12.25
N GLN A 320 -0.53 -12.11 -13.51
CA GLN A 320 -1.79 -11.48 -13.92
C GLN A 320 -2.07 -10.09 -13.29
N ALA A 321 -1.06 -9.34 -12.88
CA ALA A 321 -1.25 -7.95 -12.47
C ALA A 321 -1.64 -7.10 -13.68
N LEU A 322 -2.77 -6.34 -13.60
CA LEU A 322 -3.30 -5.50 -14.70
C LEU A 322 -3.54 -6.25 -16.02
N THR A 323 -3.87 -7.54 -15.97
CA THR A 323 -3.92 -8.39 -17.18
C THR A 323 -4.98 -7.96 -18.20
N ALA A 324 -6.12 -7.35 -17.79
CA ALA A 324 -7.18 -6.94 -18.72
C ALA A 324 -7.08 -5.50 -19.20
N ASP A 325 -6.22 -4.66 -18.60
CA ASP A 325 -6.20 -3.22 -18.90
C ASP A 325 -5.55 -2.92 -20.25
N THR A 326 -6.30 -2.27 -21.14
CA THR A 326 -5.84 -1.97 -22.50
C THR A 326 -5.22 -0.58 -22.64
N LYS A 327 -5.73 0.44 -21.96
CA LYS A 327 -5.33 1.86 -22.15
C LYS A 327 -5.24 2.68 -20.88
N GLY A 328 -5.30 2.06 -19.70
CA GLY A 328 -5.10 2.76 -18.43
C GLY A 328 -3.65 3.15 -18.22
N ASN A 329 -3.43 4.33 -17.64
CA ASN A 329 -2.11 4.89 -17.39
C ASN A 329 -1.88 5.14 -15.89
N ARG A 330 -0.61 5.13 -15.46
CA ARG A 330 -0.18 5.55 -14.12
C ARG A 330 -0.74 4.68 -12.99
N ASN A 331 -0.87 3.40 -13.25
CA ASN A 331 -1.27 2.43 -12.24
C ASN A 331 -0.04 1.83 -11.53
N VAL A 332 -0.22 1.48 -10.27
CA VAL A 332 0.71 0.66 -9.50
C VAL A 332 -0.04 -0.59 -9.04
N ALA A 333 0.28 -1.73 -9.60
CA ALA A 333 -0.28 -3.03 -9.26
C ALA A 333 0.84 -3.99 -8.83
N VAL A 334 0.91 -4.28 -7.54
CA VAL A 334 1.97 -5.14 -6.97
C VAL A 334 1.34 -6.30 -6.21
N GLY A 335 1.43 -7.49 -6.76
CA GLY A 335 0.85 -8.72 -6.21
C GLY A 335 0.16 -9.56 -7.28
N ALA A 336 0.06 -10.87 -7.05
CA ALA A 336 -0.65 -11.75 -7.96
C ALA A 336 -2.16 -11.43 -7.96
N GLY A 337 -2.75 -11.37 -9.16
CA GLY A 337 -4.18 -11.10 -9.32
C GLY A 337 -4.62 -9.68 -8.96
N THR A 338 -3.71 -8.70 -9.00
CA THR A 338 -4.00 -7.30 -8.64
C THR A 338 -4.58 -6.56 -9.85
N LEU A 339 -5.71 -5.82 -9.67
CA LEU A 339 -6.39 -5.05 -10.72
C LEU A 339 -6.67 -5.86 -11.99
N VAL A 340 -7.05 -7.13 -11.84
CA VAL A 340 -7.19 -8.10 -12.97
C VAL A 340 -8.23 -7.65 -13.99
N THR A 341 -9.37 -7.13 -13.54
CA THR A 341 -10.50 -6.77 -14.42
C THR A 341 -10.51 -5.31 -14.86
N GLN A 342 -9.55 -4.50 -14.36
CA GLN A 342 -9.46 -3.10 -14.79
C GLN A 342 -9.31 -3.03 -16.31
N ASN A 343 -10.15 -2.21 -16.95
CA ASN A 343 -10.06 -2.04 -18.40
C ASN A 343 -10.63 -0.72 -18.89
N PHE A 344 -9.77 0.14 -19.38
CA PHE A 344 -10.15 1.41 -19.98
C PHE A 344 -10.09 1.34 -21.51
N THR A 345 -11.19 1.66 -22.17
CA THR A 345 -11.28 1.66 -23.65
C THR A 345 -10.73 2.93 -24.29
N THR A 346 -10.46 3.96 -23.51
CA THR A 346 -9.82 5.22 -23.89
C THR A 346 -8.58 5.47 -23.03
N ALA A 347 -7.60 6.21 -23.54
CA ALA A 347 -6.42 6.57 -22.76
C ALA A 347 -6.82 7.42 -21.54
N THR A 348 -6.75 6.83 -20.36
CA THR A 348 -7.20 7.42 -19.09
C THR A 348 -6.06 7.45 -18.08
N SER A 349 -5.83 8.58 -17.45
CA SER A 349 -4.94 8.68 -16.28
C SER A 349 -5.68 8.14 -15.05
N VAL A 350 -5.40 6.92 -14.67
CA VAL A 350 -6.20 6.16 -13.69
C VAL A 350 -5.74 6.41 -12.25
N TYR A 351 -4.42 6.41 -12.01
CA TYR A 351 -3.81 6.62 -10.69
C TYR A 351 -4.25 5.61 -9.61
N ASN A 352 -4.61 4.40 -9.97
CA ASN A 352 -4.86 3.35 -8.99
C ASN A 352 -3.54 2.81 -8.43
N VAL A 353 -3.47 2.70 -7.11
CA VAL A 353 -2.39 2.04 -6.38
C VAL A 353 -2.96 0.81 -5.68
N ALA A 354 -2.55 -0.38 -6.08
CA ALA A 354 -3.00 -1.64 -5.51
C ALA A 354 -1.81 -2.53 -5.15
N VAL A 355 -1.67 -2.88 -3.87
CA VAL A 355 -0.55 -3.68 -3.36
C VAL A 355 -1.07 -4.82 -2.49
N GLY A 356 -0.87 -6.06 -2.92
CA GLY A 356 -1.29 -7.26 -2.20
C GLY A 356 -1.89 -8.33 -3.13
N TYR A 357 -2.16 -9.51 -2.59
CA TYR A 357 -2.81 -10.60 -3.34
C TYR A 357 -4.25 -10.25 -3.67
N SER A 358 -4.65 -10.36 -4.93
CA SER A 358 -6.01 -10.07 -5.45
C SER A 358 -6.58 -8.72 -5.00
N THR A 359 -5.73 -7.72 -4.79
CA THR A 359 -6.13 -6.38 -4.38
C THR A 359 -6.80 -5.67 -5.56
N GLY A 360 -7.99 -5.08 -5.35
CA GLY A 360 -8.74 -4.40 -6.39
C GLY A 360 -9.11 -5.31 -7.58
N ASN A 361 -9.24 -6.62 -7.37
CA ASN A 361 -9.41 -7.61 -8.43
C ASN A 361 -10.59 -7.32 -9.36
N ALA A 362 -11.74 -6.87 -8.81
CA ALA A 362 -12.96 -6.59 -9.57
C ALA A 362 -13.07 -5.15 -10.09
N ILE A 363 -12.10 -4.27 -9.83
CA ILE A 363 -12.15 -2.90 -10.39
C ILE A 363 -12.20 -2.98 -11.91
N THR A 364 -13.17 -2.26 -12.49
CA THR A 364 -13.32 -2.13 -13.95
C THR A 364 -12.91 -0.74 -14.43
N THR A 365 -13.60 0.29 -13.97
CA THR A 365 -13.39 1.69 -14.38
C THR A 365 -13.16 2.67 -13.22
N GLY A 366 -13.09 2.19 -11.97
CA GLY A 366 -12.76 3.03 -10.81
C GLY A 366 -11.36 3.63 -10.92
N VAL A 367 -11.22 4.92 -10.55
CA VAL A 367 -9.95 5.67 -10.63
C VAL A 367 -9.53 6.23 -9.28
N GLN A 368 -8.24 6.58 -9.16
CA GLN A 368 -7.67 7.25 -7.97
C GLN A 368 -7.81 6.46 -6.66
N ASN A 369 -7.90 5.13 -6.74
CA ASN A 369 -8.00 4.28 -5.57
C ASN A 369 -6.63 3.90 -5.03
N THR A 370 -6.48 3.90 -3.70
CA THR A 370 -5.29 3.40 -2.98
C THR A 370 -5.68 2.18 -2.16
N LEU A 371 -5.28 1.00 -2.60
CA LEU A 371 -5.68 -0.29 -2.04
C LEU A 371 -4.43 -1.07 -1.60
N ILE A 372 -4.29 -1.33 -0.32
CA ILE A 372 -3.09 -2.00 0.23
C ILE A 372 -3.50 -3.11 1.19
N GLY A 373 -3.17 -4.34 0.84
CA GLY A 373 -3.50 -5.52 1.64
C GLY A 373 -4.13 -6.63 0.80
N GLY A 374 -4.01 -7.87 1.23
CA GLY A 374 -4.66 -8.99 0.54
C GLY A 374 -6.17 -8.78 0.49
N LEU A 375 -6.79 -8.91 -0.69
CA LEU A 375 -8.22 -8.74 -0.91
C LEU A 375 -8.76 -7.35 -0.48
N ALA A 376 -7.92 -6.31 -0.43
CA ALA A 376 -8.40 -4.95 -0.20
C ALA A 376 -9.11 -4.43 -1.45
N GLY A 377 -10.34 -3.95 -1.32
CA GLY A 377 -11.15 -3.44 -2.44
C GLY A 377 -11.39 -4.45 -3.56
N ASP A 378 -11.33 -5.76 -3.26
CA ASP A 378 -11.35 -6.82 -4.28
C ASP A 378 -12.69 -6.94 -5.03
N ALA A 379 -13.79 -6.47 -4.46
CA ALA A 379 -15.10 -6.46 -5.10
C ALA A 379 -15.56 -5.09 -5.62
N SER A 380 -14.78 -4.01 -5.42
CA SER A 380 -15.06 -2.67 -5.96
C SER A 380 -15.02 -2.68 -7.49
N GLN A 381 -16.01 -2.11 -8.15
CA GLN A 381 -16.10 -2.09 -9.61
C GLN A 381 -15.84 -0.70 -10.22
N THR A 382 -16.58 0.31 -9.79
CA THR A 382 -16.55 1.65 -10.38
C THR A 382 -16.27 2.76 -9.37
N GLY A 383 -16.11 2.44 -8.08
CA GLY A 383 -15.87 3.44 -7.04
C GLY A 383 -14.55 4.18 -7.22
N ASP A 384 -14.58 5.51 -7.05
CA ASP A 384 -13.45 6.41 -7.25
C ASP A 384 -12.89 6.94 -5.92
N ALA A 385 -11.62 7.28 -5.91
CA ALA A 385 -10.96 7.98 -4.82
C ALA A 385 -11.10 7.29 -3.44
N ASN A 386 -11.10 5.96 -3.42
CA ASN A 386 -11.17 5.19 -2.18
C ASN A 386 -9.78 4.82 -1.67
N VAL A 387 -9.61 4.87 -0.35
CA VAL A 387 -8.43 4.38 0.35
C VAL A 387 -8.82 3.13 1.15
N ALA A 388 -8.24 1.98 0.83
CA ALA A 388 -8.45 0.73 1.56
C ALA A 388 -7.09 0.15 1.98
N VAL A 389 -6.84 0.09 3.28
CA VAL A 389 -5.59 -0.45 3.82
C VAL A 389 -5.90 -1.52 4.87
N GLY A 390 -5.57 -2.77 4.56
CA GLY A 390 -5.80 -3.91 5.46
C GLY A 390 -6.37 -5.12 4.73
N TYR A 391 -6.28 -6.28 5.37
CA TYR A 391 -6.88 -7.52 4.85
C TYR A 391 -8.40 -7.41 4.78
N LEU A 392 -9.00 -7.67 3.59
CA LEU A 392 -10.43 -7.56 3.35
C LEU A 392 -11.02 -6.18 3.72
N SER A 393 -10.23 -5.12 3.66
CA SER A 393 -10.70 -3.74 3.82
C SER A 393 -11.47 -3.33 2.57
N PHE A 394 -12.67 -2.74 2.71
CA PHE A 394 -13.50 -2.25 1.60
C PHE A 394 -13.83 -3.33 0.54
N SER A 395 -14.11 -4.56 1.00
CA SER A 395 -14.08 -5.76 0.15
C SER A 395 -15.39 -6.05 -0.61
N SER A 396 -16.50 -5.38 -0.27
CA SER A 396 -17.81 -5.61 -0.90
C SER A 396 -18.37 -4.38 -1.62
N VAL A 397 -17.55 -3.38 -1.87
CA VAL A 397 -17.98 -2.12 -2.50
C VAL A 397 -18.08 -2.26 -4.01
N ALA A 398 -19.22 -1.92 -4.56
CA ALA A 398 -19.43 -1.88 -6.01
C ALA A 398 -19.25 -0.47 -6.61
N THR A 399 -19.75 0.60 -5.95
CA THR A 399 -19.87 1.94 -6.56
C THR A 399 -19.60 3.12 -5.61
N GLY A 400 -19.35 2.92 -4.31
CA GLY A 400 -19.12 4.02 -3.36
C GLY A 400 -17.81 4.77 -3.59
N ASP A 401 -17.85 6.11 -3.46
CA ASP A 401 -16.72 7.00 -3.71
C ASP A 401 -16.17 7.66 -2.43
N ASN A 402 -14.93 8.13 -2.48
CA ASN A 402 -14.32 8.95 -1.44
C ASN A 402 -14.34 8.31 -0.03
N ASN A 403 -14.21 7.00 0.06
CA ASN A 403 -14.18 6.31 1.33
C ASN A 403 -12.73 6.08 1.79
N THR A 404 -12.51 6.14 3.11
CA THR A 404 -11.24 5.80 3.75
C THR A 404 -11.45 4.62 4.70
N ALA A 405 -11.00 3.44 4.35
CA ALA A 405 -11.11 2.20 5.11
C ALA A 405 -9.72 1.69 5.51
N ILE A 406 -9.33 1.87 6.76
CA ILE A 406 -8.02 1.45 7.27
C ILE A 406 -8.21 0.47 8.43
N GLY A 407 -7.79 -0.77 8.24
CA GLY A 407 -7.92 -1.86 9.21
C GLY A 407 -8.47 -3.13 8.59
N THR A 408 -8.21 -4.26 9.23
CA THR A 408 -8.79 -5.55 8.79
C THR A 408 -10.30 -5.45 8.79
N ARG A 409 -10.92 -5.75 7.64
CA ARG A 409 -12.37 -5.73 7.40
C ARG A 409 -13.04 -4.37 7.73
N SER A 410 -12.31 -3.27 7.69
CA SER A 410 -12.92 -1.93 7.76
C SER A 410 -13.81 -1.74 6.53
N MET A 411 -15.07 -1.28 6.71
CA MET A 411 -16.08 -1.10 5.66
C MET A 411 -16.28 -2.34 4.77
N PHE A 412 -16.23 -3.52 5.38
CA PHE A 412 -16.27 -4.80 4.64
C PHE A 412 -17.49 -4.93 3.73
N SER A 413 -18.68 -4.50 4.19
CA SER A 413 -19.96 -4.68 3.50
C SER A 413 -20.43 -3.46 2.70
N ASN A 414 -19.64 -2.39 2.62
CA ASN A 414 -20.07 -1.16 1.96
C ASN A 414 -20.30 -1.39 0.46
N THR A 415 -21.48 -1.02 -0.05
CA THR A 415 -21.84 -1.21 -1.47
C THR A 415 -21.89 0.11 -2.23
N SER A 416 -22.63 1.09 -1.75
CA SER A 416 -22.78 2.41 -2.39
C SER A 416 -22.57 3.59 -1.45
N GLY A 417 -22.31 3.32 -0.15
CA GLY A 417 -22.00 4.37 0.81
C GLY A 417 -20.74 5.13 0.40
N SER A 418 -20.80 6.47 0.42
CA SER A 418 -19.73 7.36 0.01
C SER A 418 -19.32 8.29 1.15
N GLU A 419 -18.10 8.84 1.06
CA GLU A 419 -17.59 9.83 2.01
C GLU A 419 -17.55 9.33 3.47
N ASN A 420 -17.27 8.02 3.65
CA ASN A 420 -17.10 7.42 4.97
C ASN A 420 -15.62 7.29 5.35
N THR A 421 -15.34 7.44 6.64
CA THR A 421 -14.03 7.17 7.22
C THR A 421 -14.14 6.04 8.24
N GLY A 422 -13.53 4.90 7.98
CA GLY A 422 -13.40 3.77 8.88
C GLY A 422 -11.94 3.50 9.22
N LEU A 423 -11.52 3.80 10.44
CA LEU A 423 -10.17 3.57 10.93
C LEU A 423 -10.22 2.61 12.13
N GLY A 424 -9.86 1.38 11.92
CA GLY A 424 -9.84 0.32 12.92
C GLY A 424 -10.32 -1.02 12.36
N LYS A 425 -9.98 -2.09 13.05
CA LYS A 425 -10.51 -3.42 12.71
C LYS A 425 -12.03 -3.38 12.85
N ASP A 426 -12.73 -3.88 11.82
CA ASP A 426 -14.19 -3.97 11.80
C ASP A 426 -14.93 -2.61 11.98
N ALA A 427 -14.28 -1.46 11.75
CA ALA A 427 -14.95 -0.16 11.73
C ALA A 427 -15.89 -0.07 10.51
N LEU A 428 -17.16 0.34 10.71
CA LEU A 428 -18.20 0.38 9.65
C LEU A 428 -18.39 -0.96 8.93
N TYR A 429 -18.21 -2.07 9.63
CA TYR A 429 -18.17 -3.41 9.03
C TYR A 429 -19.41 -3.73 8.18
N SER A 430 -20.62 -3.43 8.69
CA SER A 430 -21.89 -3.76 8.05
C SER A 430 -22.46 -2.65 7.18
N ASN A 431 -21.78 -1.49 7.08
CA ASN A 431 -22.29 -0.36 6.29
C ASN A 431 -22.53 -0.77 4.83
N THR A 432 -23.72 -0.49 4.29
CA THR A 432 -24.05 -0.77 2.88
C THR A 432 -24.22 0.50 2.08
N VAL A 433 -25.17 1.35 2.48
CA VAL A 433 -25.51 2.60 1.77
C VAL A 433 -25.28 3.85 2.62
N GLY A 434 -25.01 3.70 3.92
CA GLY A 434 -24.74 4.83 4.82
C GLY A 434 -23.59 5.68 4.34
N ALA A 435 -23.73 7.01 4.38
CA ALA A 435 -22.74 7.97 3.90
C ALA A 435 -22.38 9.01 4.98
N TYR A 436 -21.24 9.68 4.79
CA TYR A 436 -20.77 10.74 5.70
C TYR A 436 -20.53 10.27 7.14
N ASN A 437 -20.17 9.03 7.34
CA ASN A 437 -19.88 8.49 8.67
C ASN A 437 -18.37 8.53 8.97
N THR A 438 -18.04 8.85 10.22
CA THR A 438 -16.66 8.75 10.75
C THR A 438 -16.62 7.72 11.87
N ALA A 439 -15.91 6.62 11.67
CA ALA A 439 -15.72 5.55 12.64
C ALA A 439 -14.23 5.34 12.91
N VAL A 440 -13.77 5.64 14.11
CA VAL A 440 -12.38 5.48 14.54
C VAL A 440 -12.32 4.59 15.77
N GLY A 441 -11.81 3.39 15.63
CA GLY A 441 -11.71 2.39 16.69
C GLY A 441 -12.22 1.02 16.26
N GLU A 442 -11.79 -0.03 16.96
CA GLU A 442 -12.27 -1.39 16.72
C GLU A 442 -13.78 -1.47 16.92
N GLY A 443 -14.51 -1.90 15.90
CA GLY A 443 -15.97 -2.08 15.95
C GLY A 443 -16.76 -0.76 16.12
N ALA A 444 -16.18 0.41 15.85
CA ALA A 444 -16.96 1.65 15.80
C ALA A 444 -17.95 1.59 14.64
N LEU A 445 -19.24 1.91 14.89
CA LEU A 445 -20.34 1.80 13.92
C LEU A 445 -20.43 0.42 13.22
N TYR A 446 -20.14 -0.64 13.96
CA TYR A 446 -20.02 -1.99 13.40
C TYR A 446 -21.26 -2.46 12.64
N ASN A 447 -22.46 -2.30 13.24
CA ASN A 447 -23.73 -2.77 12.67
C ASN A 447 -24.45 -1.73 11.80
N ASN A 448 -23.88 -0.54 11.62
CA ASN A 448 -24.54 0.54 10.86
C ASN A 448 -24.70 0.13 9.38
N VAL A 449 -25.89 -0.27 8.97
CA VAL A 449 -26.16 -0.67 7.59
C VAL A 449 -26.48 0.55 6.72
N ASP A 450 -27.46 1.34 7.12
CA ASP A 450 -28.04 2.41 6.29
C ASP A 450 -27.92 3.82 6.91
N GLY A 451 -27.43 3.93 8.15
CA GLY A 451 -27.32 5.21 8.86
C GLY A 451 -26.23 6.12 8.31
N SER A 452 -26.55 7.42 8.20
CA SER A 452 -25.63 8.44 7.68
C SER A 452 -25.36 9.53 8.72
N ASN A 453 -24.28 10.31 8.49
CA ASN A 453 -23.92 11.49 9.29
C ASN A 453 -23.66 11.19 10.78
N SER A 454 -23.01 10.10 11.09
CA SER A 454 -22.60 9.74 12.46
C SER A 454 -21.10 9.85 12.65
N THR A 455 -20.68 10.25 13.86
CA THR A 455 -19.29 10.26 14.28
C THR A 455 -19.10 9.35 15.49
N ALA A 456 -18.31 8.29 15.35
CA ALA A 456 -17.98 7.35 16.41
C ALA A 456 -16.46 7.24 16.58
N VAL A 457 -15.94 7.68 17.69
CA VAL A 457 -14.51 7.64 18.00
C VAL A 457 -14.30 6.88 19.31
N GLY A 458 -13.74 5.69 19.22
CA GLY A 458 -13.51 4.80 20.35
C GLY A 458 -13.89 3.37 20.02
N ARG A 459 -13.29 2.42 20.73
CA ARG A 459 -13.65 1.02 20.59
C ARG A 459 -15.13 0.81 20.94
N LEU A 460 -15.90 0.16 20.07
CA LEU A 460 -17.33 -0.14 20.21
C LEU A 460 -18.23 1.12 20.35
N ALA A 461 -17.78 2.31 19.93
CA ALA A 461 -18.65 3.49 19.90
C ALA A 461 -19.74 3.30 18.83
N LEU A 462 -21.02 3.56 19.19
CA LEU A 462 -22.21 3.32 18.34
C LEU A 462 -22.24 1.95 17.68
N TYR A 463 -21.79 0.93 18.41
CA TYR A 463 -21.58 -0.43 17.86
C TYR A 463 -22.84 -1.04 17.22
N THR A 464 -24.01 -0.84 17.84
CA THR A 464 -25.29 -1.44 17.38
C THR A 464 -26.14 -0.48 16.55
N GLN A 465 -25.66 0.73 16.26
CA GLN A 465 -26.44 1.68 15.45
C GLN A 465 -26.83 1.00 14.14
N ASP A 466 -28.14 0.93 13.90
CA ASP A 466 -28.70 0.39 12.66
C ASP A 466 -30.14 0.89 12.48
N PRO A 467 -30.37 1.97 11.74
CA PRO A 467 -31.70 2.39 11.36
C PRO A 467 -32.24 1.44 10.27
N ALA A 468 -33.51 1.07 10.36
CA ALA A 468 -34.14 0.16 9.41
C ALA A 468 -34.24 0.70 7.96
N SER A 469 -33.77 1.91 7.69
CA SER A 469 -33.77 2.56 6.39
C SER A 469 -32.71 3.67 6.34
N ALA A 470 -32.37 4.15 5.16
CA ALA A 470 -31.39 5.23 4.97
C ALA A 470 -31.89 6.54 5.60
N VAL A 471 -31.33 6.89 6.75
CA VAL A 471 -31.65 8.12 7.50
C VAL A 471 -30.38 8.79 8.04
N ASN A 472 -30.48 10.11 8.22
CA ASN A 472 -29.44 10.88 8.86
C ASN A 472 -29.55 10.74 10.38
N MET A 473 -28.58 10.10 11.00
CA MET A 473 -28.57 9.81 12.44
C MET A 473 -28.09 11.00 13.28
N TYR A 474 -27.09 11.72 12.80
CA TYR A 474 -26.47 12.85 13.50
C TYR A 474 -26.01 12.53 14.94
N ASN A 475 -25.60 11.28 15.20
CA ASN A 475 -25.04 10.87 16.46
C ASN A 475 -23.54 11.17 16.51
N VAL A 476 -23.09 11.69 17.66
CA VAL A 476 -21.67 11.89 17.98
C VAL A 476 -21.36 11.07 19.21
N ALA A 477 -20.49 10.07 19.12
CA ALA A 477 -20.03 9.25 20.23
C ALA A 477 -18.50 9.21 20.29
N VAL A 478 -17.95 9.65 21.42
CA VAL A 478 -16.50 9.67 21.64
C VAL A 478 -16.17 9.01 22.97
N GLY A 479 -15.53 7.85 22.92
CA GLY A 479 -15.14 7.08 24.10
C GLY A 479 -15.38 5.58 23.90
N TYR A 480 -14.77 4.78 24.79
CA TYR A 480 -15.02 3.33 24.81
C TYR A 480 -16.50 3.05 25.10
N GLY A 481 -17.17 2.33 24.22
CA GLY A 481 -18.56 1.95 24.37
C GLY A 481 -19.54 3.14 24.46
N ALA A 482 -19.16 4.34 24.03
CA ALA A 482 -20.08 5.48 24.00
C ALA A 482 -21.23 5.18 23.02
N GLY A 483 -22.49 5.22 23.51
CA GLY A 483 -23.67 4.88 22.72
C GLY A 483 -23.67 3.45 22.18
N GLN A 484 -23.02 2.50 22.85
CA GLN A 484 -22.80 1.15 22.34
C GLN A 484 -24.08 0.46 21.85
N LEU A 485 -25.21 0.61 22.58
CA LEU A 485 -26.48 -0.03 22.27
C LEU A 485 -27.47 0.90 21.52
N VAL A 486 -27.05 2.08 21.09
CA VAL A 486 -27.88 2.93 20.20
C VAL A 486 -28.21 2.14 18.94
N THR A 487 -29.50 2.01 18.63
CA THR A 487 -29.99 1.38 17.40
C THR A 487 -30.56 2.43 16.45
N THR A 488 -31.76 2.92 16.73
CA THR A 488 -32.50 3.88 15.92
C THR A 488 -32.51 5.32 16.48
N GLY A 489 -31.88 5.52 17.65
CA GLY A 489 -31.77 6.83 18.28
C GLY A 489 -30.95 7.82 17.44
N THR A 490 -31.42 9.08 17.35
CA THR A 490 -30.82 10.13 16.53
C THR A 490 -30.43 11.36 17.34
N GLN A 491 -29.50 12.17 16.81
CA GLN A 491 -29.15 13.48 17.35
C GLN A 491 -28.60 13.43 18.80
N ASN A 492 -27.90 12.36 19.16
CA ASN A 492 -27.29 12.22 20.47
C ASN A 492 -25.80 12.66 20.43
N VAL A 493 -25.36 13.33 21.50
CA VAL A 493 -23.94 13.68 21.74
C VAL A 493 -23.47 12.94 22.99
N LEU A 494 -22.64 11.91 22.80
CA LEU A 494 -22.23 10.95 23.83
C LEU A 494 -20.69 10.95 23.94
N ILE A 495 -20.15 11.65 24.93
CA ILE A 495 -18.70 11.83 25.06
C ILE A 495 -18.22 11.35 26.43
N GLY A 496 -17.43 10.30 26.44
CA GLY A 496 -16.93 9.64 27.64
C GLY A 496 -17.03 8.14 27.55
N GLY A 497 -16.21 7.40 28.29
CA GLY A 497 -16.36 5.95 28.36
C GLY A 497 -17.75 5.58 28.89
N LEU A 498 -18.47 4.69 28.20
CA LEU A 498 -19.82 4.24 28.53
C LEU A 498 -20.86 5.37 28.64
N ALA A 499 -20.63 6.53 28.01
CA ALA A 499 -21.64 7.59 27.96
C ALA A 499 -22.83 7.13 27.11
N GLY A 500 -24.04 7.08 27.68
CA GLY A 500 -25.26 6.67 26.99
C GLY A 500 -25.17 5.27 26.36
N ASP A 501 -24.37 4.38 26.94
CA ASP A 501 -24.07 3.06 26.36
C ASP A 501 -25.27 2.13 26.23
N SER A 502 -26.32 2.32 27.08
CA SER A 502 -27.57 1.56 26.99
C SER A 502 -28.67 2.21 26.14
N LEU A 503 -28.48 3.46 25.69
CA LEU A 503 -29.45 4.14 24.83
C LEU A 503 -29.77 3.27 23.61
N ASN A 504 -31.06 3.07 23.36
CA ASN A 504 -31.50 2.24 22.23
C ASN A 504 -32.15 3.09 21.14
N ALA A 505 -33.37 3.57 21.39
CA ALA A 505 -34.13 4.42 20.46
C ALA A 505 -34.31 5.86 20.99
N ALA A 506 -33.44 6.29 21.87
CA ALA A 506 -33.45 7.60 22.51
C ALA A 506 -32.86 8.68 21.61
N ASN A 507 -33.45 9.86 21.60
CA ASN A 507 -33.07 10.95 20.71
C ASN A 507 -32.69 12.23 21.46
N GLU A 508 -31.88 13.06 20.84
CA GLU A 508 -31.63 14.44 21.30
C GLU A 508 -31.03 14.50 22.72
N ASN A 509 -30.19 13.53 23.11
CA ASN A 509 -29.53 13.51 24.40
C ASN A 509 -28.09 14.02 24.32
N VAL A 510 -27.65 14.69 25.38
CA VAL A 510 -26.26 15.08 25.60
C VAL A 510 -25.75 14.35 26.83
N ALA A 511 -24.80 13.44 26.68
CA ALA A 511 -24.12 12.77 27.77
C ALA A 511 -22.60 13.04 27.65
N LEU A 512 -22.05 13.80 28.60
CA LEU A 512 -20.65 14.14 28.64
C LEU A 512 -20.03 13.72 29.98
N GLY A 513 -19.28 12.63 30.00
CA GLY A 513 -18.64 12.09 31.20
C GLY A 513 -18.62 10.56 31.20
N TYR A 514 -17.77 10.00 32.05
CA TYR A 514 -17.74 8.56 32.26
C TYR A 514 -19.09 8.07 32.82
N SER A 515 -19.72 7.08 32.19
CA SER A 515 -21.03 6.53 32.57
C SER A 515 -22.14 7.58 32.74
N ALA A 516 -22.08 8.73 32.06
CA ALA A 516 -23.20 9.65 32.00
C ALA A 516 -24.34 9.05 31.22
N LEU A 517 -25.57 9.04 31.77
CA LEU A 517 -26.79 8.50 31.12
C LEU A 517 -26.65 7.02 30.68
N THR A 518 -25.92 6.22 31.49
CA THR A 518 -25.52 4.85 31.10
C THR A 518 -26.66 3.83 31.10
N ALA A 519 -27.72 3.96 31.94
CA ALA A 519 -28.78 2.97 32.05
C ALA A 519 -30.01 3.28 31.18
N ASP A 520 -30.14 4.46 30.62
CA ASP A 520 -31.36 4.89 29.91
C ASP A 520 -31.50 4.17 28.56
N LEU A 521 -32.73 3.73 28.30
CA LEU A 521 -33.06 3.02 27.05
C LEU A 521 -33.78 3.89 26.04
N LYS A 522 -34.77 4.69 26.48
CA LYS A 522 -35.71 5.41 25.61
C LYS A 522 -36.07 6.81 26.09
N GLY A 523 -35.30 7.39 27.01
CA GLY A 523 -35.46 8.78 27.42
C GLY A 523 -34.90 9.73 26.37
N HIS A 524 -35.63 10.79 26.07
CA HIS A 524 -35.23 11.79 25.10
C HIS A 524 -34.95 13.14 25.77
N ARG A 525 -34.07 13.96 25.14
CA ARG A 525 -33.86 15.36 25.55
C ARG A 525 -33.28 15.53 26.94
N SER A 526 -32.45 14.59 27.40
CA SER A 526 -31.68 14.71 28.61
C SER A 526 -30.33 15.40 28.36
N VAL A 527 -29.86 16.19 29.30
CA VAL A 527 -28.52 16.75 29.37
C VAL A 527 -27.83 16.21 30.61
N ALA A 528 -26.82 15.38 30.47
CA ALA A 528 -26.04 14.76 31.52
C ALA A 528 -24.56 15.11 31.36
N ILE A 529 -24.03 16.02 32.16
CA ILE A 529 -22.62 16.48 32.07
C ILE A 529 -21.89 16.23 33.37
N GLY A 530 -20.99 15.27 33.40
CA GLY A 530 -20.21 14.86 34.56
C GLY A 530 -20.15 13.35 34.70
N THR A 531 -19.23 12.85 35.51
CA THR A 531 -19.12 11.41 35.80
C THR A 531 -20.38 10.91 36.49
N ALA A 532 -20.94 9.81 35.99
CA ALA A 532 -22.12 9.13 36.52
C ALA A 532 -23.33 10.08 36.74
N THR A 533 -23.48 11.07 35.87
CA THR A 533 -24.63 11.97 35.88
C THR A 533 -25.82 11.27 35.23
N LEU A 534 -27.02 11.29 35.88
CA LEU A 534 -28.22 10.56 35.44
C LEU A 534 -27.94 9.10 35.14
N ALA A 535 -27.04 8.46 35.89
CA ALA A 535 -26.51 7.13 35.53
C ALA A 535 -27.55 6.02 35.60
N THR A 536 -28.55 6.12 36.47
CA THR A 536 -29.61 5.12 36.66
C THR A 536 -30.91 5.49 35.95
N GLN A 537 -30.97 6.64 35.25
CA GLN A 537 -32.15 7.04 34.49
C GLN A 537 -32.52 5.90 33.52
N GLN A 538 -33.80 5.47 33.56
CA GLN A 538 -34.23 4.33 32.76
C GLN A 538 -35.71 4.41 32.36
N PHE A 539 -35.99 4.74 31.13
CA PHE A 539 -37.33 4.75 30.58
C PHE A 539 -37.56 3.55 29.66
N GLY A 540 -38.55 2.74 29.99
CA GLY A 540 -38.94 1.56 29.19
C GLY A 540 -39.78 1.91 27.95
N THR A 541 -40.34 3.13 27.90
CA THR A 541 -41.12 3.68 26.80
C THR A 541 -40.52 5.01 26.33
N SER A 542 -40.76 5.39 25.08
CA SER A 542 -40.33 6.67 24.52
C SER A 542 -40.89 7.84 25.35
N THR A 543 -40.04 8.56 26.07
CA THR A 543 -40.41 9.61 27.02
C THR A 543 -39.53 10.84 26.85
N ASN A 544 -40.13 12.02 26.72
CA ASN A 544 -39.42 13.28 26.79
C ASN A 544 -39.10 13.61 28.23
N THR A 545 -37.87 13.45 28.63
CA THR A 545 -37.44 13.59 30.03
C THR A 545 -37.19 15.01 30.43
N TYR A 546 -36.59 15.80 29.55
CA TYR A 546 -36.14 17.18 29.81
C TYR A 546 -35.32 17.36 31.10
N ASN A 547 -34.61 16.31 31.51
CA ASN A 547 -33.69 16.41 32.64
C ASN A 547 -32.41 17.11 32.22
N THR A 548 -31.95 18.07 33.00
CA THR A 548 -30.68 18.74 32.87
C THR A 548 -29.84 18.53 34.13
N ALA A 549 -28.79 17.73 34.05
CA ALA A 549 -27.92 17.46 35.20
C ALA A 549 -26.47 17.76 34.81
N VAL A 550 -25.80 18.59 35.62
CA VAL A 550 -24.42 19.02 35.41
C VAL A 550 -23.64 18.92 36.70
N GLY A 551 -22.68 18.03 36.79
CA GLY A 551 -21.85 17.82 37.96
C GLY A 551 -21.53 16.34 38.21
N TYR A 552 -20.55 16.08 39.06
CA TYR A 552 -20.22 14.75 39.52
C TYR A 552 -21.41 14.13 40.27
N PHE A 553 -21.93 13.01 39.82
CA PHE A 553 -23.08 12.29 40.37
C PHE A 553 -24.38 13.12 40.44
N ALA A 554 -24.54 14.22 39.70
CA ALA A 554 -25.80 14.96 39.68
C ALA A 554 -26.95 14.09 39.16
N GLY A 555 -28.03 13.95 39.97
CA GLY A 555 -29.17 13.10 39.62
C GLY A 555 -28.81 11.62 39.37
N ASN A 556 -27.77 11.09 40.03
CA ASN A 556 -27.26 9.74 39.79
C ASN A 556 -28.34 8.66 39.88
N ASP A 557 -29.20 8.72 40.94
CA ASP A 557 -30.20 7.69 41.23
C ASP A 557 -31.57 7.94 40.56
N ILE A 558 -31.69 8.99 39.73
CA ILE A 558 -32.92 9.20 38.95
C ILE A 558 -33.20 7.97 38.09
N THR A 559 -34.42 7.44 38.25
CA THR A 559 -34.93 6.33 37.45
C THR A 559 -35.94 6.82 36.41
N THR A 560 -37.10 7.31 36.88
CA THR A 560 -38.21 7.75 36.01
C THR A 560 -38.61 9.23 36.22
N GLY A 561 -37.89 9.97 37.06
CA GLY A 561 -38.12 11.39 37.27
C GLY A 561 -37.86 12.24 36.02
N VAL A 562 -38.71 13.24 35.77
CA VAL A 562 -38.65 14.09 34.57
C VAL A 562 -38.57 15.59 34.92
N GLN A 563 -38.10 16.38 33.98
CA GLN A 563 -38.08 17.86 34.06
C GLN A 563 -37.31 18.41 35.27
N ASN A 564 -36.25 17.75 35.67
CA ASN A 564 -35.37 18.19 36.75
C ASN A 564 -34.16 18.99 36.17
N THR A 565 -33.78 20.07 36.91
CA THR A 565 -32.57 20.85 36.63
C THR A 565 -31.63 20.72 37.83
N LEU A 566 -30.55 19.95 37.69
CA LEU A 566 -29.63 19.54 38.75
C LEU A 566 -28.19 19.98 38.42
N ILE A 567 -27.71 21.04 39.02
CA ILE A 567 -26.40 21.61 38.70
C ILE A 567 -25.52 21.72 39.96
N GLY A 568 -24.50 20.94 40.03
CA GLY A 568 -23.56 20.82 41.15
C GLY A 568 -23.19 19.37 41.42
N GLY A 569 -22.05 19.14 42.06
CA GLY A 569 -21.69 17.81 42.53
C GLY A 569 -22.72 17.30 43.52
N LEU A 570 -23.21 16.07 43.34
CA LEU A 570 -24.23 15.46 44.22
C LEU A 570 -25.53 16.27 44.29
N ALA A 571 -25.88 17.09 43.31
CA ALA A 571 -27.16 17.79 43.25
C ALA A 571 -28.27 16.79 42.90
N GLY A 572 -29.26 16.60 43.81
CA GLY A 572 -30.35 15.65 43.61
C GLY A 572 -29.90 14.24 43.34
N ASP A 573 -28.76 13.81 43.89
CA ASP A 573 -28.16 12.50 43.59
C ASP A 573 -28.97 11.29 44.06
N ALA A 574 -29.79 11.46 45.13
CA ALA A 574 -30.70 10.42 45.63
C ALA A 574 -32.11 10.45 44.99
N LEU A 575 -32.44 11.44 44.15
CA LEU A 575 -33.76 11.51 43.49
C LEU A 575 -33.99 10.25 42.63
N THR A 576 -35.17 9.64 42.76
CA THR A 576 -35.53 8.44 41.96
C THR A 576 -36.65 8.71 40.98
N ASP A 577 -37.86 9.04 41.45
CA ASP A 577 -39.11 9.21 40.72
C ASP A 577 -39.67 10.63 40.90
N ALA A 578 -38.78 11.57 41.17
CA ALA A 578 -39.09 12.94 41.48
C ALA A 578 -39.08 13.85 40.24
N ASP A 579 -40.08 14.73 40.15
CA ASP A 579 -40.29 15.58 38.98
C ASP A 579 -40.19 17.06 39.29
N TYR A 580 -39.86 17.87 38.29
CA TYR A 580 -39.93 19.33 38.30
C TYR A 580 -39.05 19.99 39.36
N ASN A 581 -37.93 19.40 39.76
CA ASN A 581 -37.04 19.95 40.75
C ASN A 581 -35.94 20.83 40.12
N VAL A 582 -35.56 21.89 40.83
CA VAL A 582 -34.40 22.71 40.55
C VAL A 582 -33.42 22.60 41.70
N ALA A 583 -32.27 21.98 41.52
CA ALA A 583 -31.19 21.87 42.49
C ALA A 583 -29.91 22.49 41.90
N LEU A 584 -29.47 23.62 42.49
CA LEU A 584 -28.27 24.31 42.04
C LEU A 584 -27.29 24.52 43.20
N GLY A 585 -26.25 23.72 43.24
CA GLY A 585 -25.21 23.74 44.27
C GLY A 585 -24.78 22.34 44.68
N ILE A 586 -23.61 22.23 45.31
CA ILE A 586 -23.14 20.95 45.83
C ILE A 586 -24.11 20.40 46.89
N SER A 587 -24.50 19.12 46.75
CA SER A 587 -25.42 18.41 47.66
C SER A 587 -26.77 19.12 47.89
N SER A 588 -27.23 19.96 46.96
CA SER A 588 -28.59 20.49 46.97
C SER A 588 -29.59 19.37 46.66
N LEU A 589 -30.66 19.21 47.48
CA LEU A 589 -31.61 18.06 47.40
C LEU A 589 -30.91 16.68 47.43
N GLY A 590 -29.79 16.56 48.18
CA GLY A 590 -28.91 15.40 48.09
C GLY A 590 -29.48 14.11 48.66
N LEU A 591 -30.48 14.12 49.56
CA LEU A 591 -31.10 12.91 50.15
C LEU A 591 -32.56 12.71 49.75
N ASP A 592 -33.16 13.63 48.98
CA ASP A 592 -34.56 13.49 48.56
C ASP A 592 -34.72 12.42 47.51
N THR A 593 -35.71 11.56 47.71
CA THR A 593 -35.96 10.46 46.77
C THR A 593 -37.17 10.69 45.86
N LYS A 594 -38.26 11.28 46.38
CA LYS A 594 -39.54 11.41 45.69
C LYS A 594 -40.28 12.75 45.87
N GLY A 595 -39.59 13.77 46.41
CA GLY A 595 -40.15 15.11 46.49
C GLY A 595 -40.17 15.80 45.12
N ASN A 596 -41.30 16.35 44.75
CA ASN A 596 -41.49 17.06 43.48
C ASN A 596 -41.55 18.58 43.68
N LYS A 597 -41.27 19.34 42.63
CA LYS A 597 -41.49 20.79 42.57
C LYS A 597 -40.72 21.61 43.63
N SER A 598 -39.55 21.13 44.07
CA SER A 598 -38.65 21.84 44.95
C SER A 598 -37.70 22.74 44.17
N VAL A 599 -37.39 23.93 44.75
CA VAL A 599 -36.33 24.82 44.26
C VAL A 599 -35.25 24.94 45.34
N ALA A 600 -34.08 24.41 45.12
CA ALA A 600 -32.94 24.41 46.03
C ALA A 600 -31.72 25.05 45.35
N ILE A 601 -31.41 26.31 45.67
CA ILE A 601 -30.33 27.07 45.05
C ILE A 601 -29.31 27.48 46.12
N GLY A 602 -28.14 26.87 46.11
CA GLY A 602 -27.05 27.07 47.06
C GLY A 602 -26.46 25.74 47.51
N ALA A 603 -25.23 25.73 47.97
CA ALA A 603 -24.61 24.53 48.52
C ALA A 603 -25.38 24.07 49.79
N GLU A 604 -25.56 22.77 49.93
CA GLU A 604 -26.25 22.12 51.04
C GLU A 604 -27.69 22.60 51.26
N THR A 605 -28.40 23.08 50.25
CA THR A 605 -29.78 23.54 50.31
C THR A 605 -30.73 22.38 50.27
N LEU A 606 -31.72 22.28 51.20
CA LEU A 606 -32.68 21.16 51.32
C LEU A 606 -32.00 19.79 51.31
N THR A 607 -30.78 19.67 51.88
CA THR A 607 -29.95 18.47 51.77
C THR A 607 -30.63 17.23 52.34
N THR A 608 -31.33 17.37 53.48
CA THR A 608 -31.96 16.23 54.18
C THR A 608 -33.42 16.03 53.81
N GLN A 609 -34.01 16.83 52.90
CA GLN A 609 -35.35 16.59 52.37
C GLN A 609 -35.41 15.16 51.87
N ASN A 610 -36.46 14.42 52.30
CA ASN A 610 -36.60 13.01 51.86
C ASN A 610 -38.05 12.55 51.97
N PHE A 611 -38.70 12.47 50.86
CA PHE A 611 -40.07 11.93 50.74
C PHE A 611 -40.03 10.49 50.22
N THR A 612 -40.65 9.56 50.92
CA THR A 612 -40.71 8.14 50.53
C THR A 612 -41.88 7.82 49.59
N THR A 613 -42.78 8.77 49.38
CA THR A 613 -43.87 8.72 48.40
C THR A 613 -43.82 9.99 47.52
N SER A 614 -44.28 9.87 46.27
CA SER A 614 -44.31 11.02 45.35
C SER A 614 -45.16 12.12 45.95
N THR A 615 -44.54 13.25 46.34
CA THR A 615 -45.15 14.37 47.06
C THR A 615 -44.77 15.69 46.40
N ASP A 616 -45.76 16.51 46.13
CA ASP A 616 -45.57 17.89 45.67
C ASP A 616 -45.14 18.74 46.88
N THR A 617 -43.89 19.09 46.98
CA THR A 617 -43.30 19.78 48.15
C THR A 617 -43.51 21.27 48.12
N PHE A 618 -43.40 21.88 46.94
CA PHE A 618 -43.41 23.34 46.74
C PHE A 618 -42.44 24.10 47.66
N ASN A 619 -41.36 23.47 48.09
CA ASN A 619 -40.31 24.14 48.84
C ASN A 619 -39.44 25.01 47.93
N THR A 620 -39.19 26.25 48.35
CA THR A 620 -38.25 27.16 47.70
C THR A 620 -37.18 27.57 48.68
N ALA A 621 -35.96 27.10 48.51
CA ALA A 621 -34.81 27.42 49.34
C ALA A 621 -33.67 28.02 48.52
N VAL A 622 -33.22 29.22 48.88
CA VAL A 622 -32.14 29.93 48.17
C VAL A 622 -31.10 30.46 49.15
N GLY A 623 -29.89 29.97 49.10
CA GLY A 623 -28.79 30.39 49.98
C GLY A 623 -28.00 29.19 50.50
N TYR A 624 -26.77 29.43 51.02
CA TYR A 624 -25.98 28.37 51.63
C TYR A 624 -26.75 27.74 52.81
N ALA A 625 -26.93 26.43 52.79
CA ALA A 625 -27.59 25.64 53.81
C ALA A 625 -29.04 26.11 54.16
N ALA A 626 -29.73 26.82 53.26
CA ALA A 626 -31.15 27.18 53.46
C ALA A 626 -32.00 25.90 53.51
N GLY A 627 -32.80 25.75 54.58
CA GLY A 627 -33.61 24.56 54.80
C GLY A 627 -32.83 23.25 54.91
N LYS A 628 -31.56 23.29 55.33
CA LYS A 628 -30.66 22.12 55.31
C LYS A 628 -31.24 20.90 56.00
N ALA A 629 -31.90 21.07 57.19
CA ALA A 629 -32.46 19.99 57.98
C ALA A 629 -33.90 19.60 57.59
N VAL A 630 -34.53 20.29 56.62
CA VAL A 630 -35.90 19.93 56.17
C VAL A 630 -35.93 18.47 55.75
N THR A 631 -36.87 17.71 56.31
CA THR A 631 -37.08 16.29 55.98
C THR A 631 -38.38 16.10 55.19
N THR A 632 -39.53 16.30 55.83
CA THR A 632 -40.88 16.11 55.24
C THR A 632 -41.72 17.39 55.22
N GLY A 633 -41.16 18.54 55.66
CA GLY A 633 -41.86 19.83 55.57
C GLY A 633 -42.11 20.29 54.12
N ILE A 634 -43.30 20.89 53.90
CA ILE A 634 -43.76 21.33 52.57
C ILE A 634 -44.13 22.82 52.57
N TYR A 635 -44.24 23.42 51.38
CA TYR A 635 -44.64 24.80 51.14
C TYR A 635 -43.78 25.84 51.86
N ASN A 636 -42.48 25.58 52.12
CA ASN A 636 -41.59 26.53 52.76
C ASN A 636 -40.88 27.43 51.73
N THR A 637 -40.77 28.73 52.06
CA THR A 637 -39.97 29.72 51.29
C THR A 637 -38.81 30.21 52.16
N LEU A 638 -37.59 29.71 51.89
CA LEU A 638 -36.38 29.89 52.71
C LEU A 638 -35.29 30.62 51.92
N ILE A 639 -35.13 31.92 52.05
CA ILE A 639 -34.23 32.73 51.23
C ILE A 639 -33.18 33.44 52.12
N GLY A 640 -31.96 33.02 52.03
CA GLY A 640 -30.82 33.54 52.80
C GLY A 640 -29.92 32.44 53.34
N GLY A 641 -28.65 32.72 53.56
CA GLY A 641 -27.75 31.75 54.15
C GLY A 641 -28.30 31.29 55.51
N ARG A 642 -28.48 29.95 55.66
CA ARG A 642 -29.04 29.29 56.83
C ARG A 642 -30.48 29.75 57.23
N ALA A 643 -31.27 30.24 56.28
CA ALA A 643 -32.69 30.51 56.51
C ALA A 643 -33.43 29.18 56.75
N GLY A 644 -34.06 29.00 57.89
CA GLY A 644 -34.80 27.80 58.28
C GLY A 644 -33.96 26.51 58.26
N ASP A 645 -32.63 26.60 58.54
CA ASP A 645 -31.71 25.49 58.40
C ASP A 645 -31.89 24.35 59.41
N ALA A 646 -32.62 24.56 60.50
CA ALA A 646 -32.99 23.54 61.48
C ALA A 646 -34.42 22.97 61.30
N LEU A 647 -35.27 23.56 60.42
CA LEU A 647 -36.61 23.04 60.14
C LEU A 647 -36.54 21.58 59.68
N THR A 648 -37.41 20.72 60.23
CA THR A 648 -37.49 19.31 59.88
C THR A 648 -38.80 18.93 59.18
N ASP A 649 -39.91 18.83 59.92
CA ASP A 649 -41.25 18.51 59.46
C ASP A 649 -42.22 19.71 59.64
N ALA A 650 -41.74 20.86 59.29
CA ALA A 650 -42.43 22.17 59.47
C ALA A 650 -42.92 22.68 58.11
N ASP A 651 -44.16 23.13 58.03
CA ASP A 651 -44.84 23.51 56.80
C ASP A 651 -45.15 25.00 56.72
N TYR A 652 -45.34 25.51 55.51
CA TYR A 652 -45.86 26.84 55.22
C TYR A 652 -45.06 28.01 55.85
N ASN A 653 -43.74 27.88 56.06
CA ASN A 653 -42.88 28.90 56.57
C ASN A 653 -42.32 29.83 55.52
N VAL A 654 -42.23 31.13 55.84
CA VAL A 654 -41.50 32.13 55.05
C VAL A 654 -40.34 32.64 55.87
N ALA A 655 -39.12 32.28 55.55
CA ALA A 655 -37.87 32.76 56.15
C ALA A 655 -37.02 33.48 55.12
N ILE A 656 -36.92 34.81 55.20
CA ILE A 656 -36.18 35.63 54.23
C ILE A 656 -35.13 36.47 54.96
N GLY A 657 -33.89 36.13 54.84
CA GLY A 657 -32.75 36.77 55.49
C GLY A 657 -31.73 35.78 56.04
N GLY A 658 -30.48 36.21 56.23
CA GLY A 658 -29.46 35.36 56.84
C GLY A 658 -29.89 34.93 58.25
N ALA A 659 -29.86 33.64 58.55
CA ALA A 659 -30.25 33.00 59.78
C ALA A 659 -31.69 33.36 60.25
N ALA A 660 -32.62 33.73 59.39
CA ALA A 660 -34.03 33.84 59.71
C ALA A 660 -34.60 32.44 60.02
N LEU A 661 -35.31 32.29 61.15
CA LEU A 661 -35.94 31.03 61.59
C LEU A 661 -34.95 29.82 61.67
N THR A 662 -33.69 30.14 62.09
CA THR A 662 -32.58 29.16 62.04
C THR A 662 -32.61 28.08 63.10
N SER A 663 -33.30 28.25 64.21
CA SER A 663 -33.34 27.29 65.33
C SER A 663 -34.63 26.44 65.35
N ASP A 664 -35.65 26.82 64.62
CA ASP A 664 -36.95 26.15 64.66
C ASP A 664 -36.92 24.78 63.94
N THR A 665 -37.49 23.83 64.64
CA THR A 665 -37.50 22.43 64.07
C THR A 665 -38.87 22.00 63.56
N LEU A 666 -39.98 22.33 64.31
CA LEU A 666 -41.32 21.81 64.02
C LEU A 666 -42.39 22.94 63.98
N GLY A 667 -41.99 24.20 64.05
CA GLY A 667 -42.91 25.33 63.94
C GLY A 667 -43.35 25.60 62.50
N SER A 668 -44.65 25.65 62.27
CA SER A 668 -45.24 25.90 60.97
C SER A 668 -45.93 27.27 60.88
N GLU A 669 -46.22 27.75 59.68
CA GLU A 669 -46.97 28.96 59.38
C GLU A 669 -46.33 30.27 59.98
N SER A 670 -44.98 30.30 60.08
CA SER A 670 -44.21 31.46 60.47
C SER A 670 -43.79 32.32 59.30
N VAL A 671 -43.77 33.67 59.51
CA VAL A 671 -43.20 34.65 58.57
C VAL A 671 -42.03 35.38 59.24
N ALA A 672 -40.81 35.10 58.85
CA ALA A 672 -39.57 35.72 59.37
C ALA A 672 -38.84 36.42 58.19
N VAL A 673 -38.91 37.76 58.15
CA VAL A 673 -38.29 38.53 57.06
C VAL A 673 -37.27 39.52 57.68
N GLY A 674 -36.00 39.24 57.46
CA GLY A 674 -34.90 40.05 58.06
C GLY A 674 -33.79 39.16 58.63
N THR A 675 -32.56 39.67 58.68
CA THR A 675 -31.44 38.93 59.30
C THR A 675 -31.80 38.57 60.74
N SER A 676 -31.66 37.29 61.11
CA SER A 676 -31.95 36.76 62.44
C SER A 676 -33.38 37.04 62.96
N ALA A 677 -34.39 37.23 62.06
CA ALA A 677 -35.78 37.27 62.43
C ALA A 677 -36.21 35.90 62.97
N LEU A 678 -36.87 35.81 64.12
CA LEU A 678 -37.28 34.57 64.79
C LEU A 678 -36.14 33.57 64.98
N THR A 679 -34.91 34.01 65.17
CA THR A 679 -33.73 33.16 65.18
C THR A 679 -33.72 32.10 66.30
N ALA A 680 -34.31 32.39 67.50
CA ALA A 680 -34.39 31.47 68.59
C ALA A 680 -35.71 30.65 68.66
N GLN A 681 -36.67 30.88 67.73
CA GLN A 681 -37.92 30.13 67.69
C GLN A 681 -37.57 28.63 67.54
N ASN A 682 -38.17 27.82 68.43
CA ASN A 682 -37.94 26.39 68.39
C ASN A 682 -39.10 25.56 69.00
N PHE A 683 -39.94 25.06 68.22
CA PHE A 683 -41.02 24.17 68.66
C PHE A 683 -40.57 22.71 68.58
N THR A 684 -40.67 21.95 69.62
CA THR A 684 -40.30 20.54 69.73
C THR A 684 -41.47 19.57 69.38
N THR A 685 -42.64 20.14 69.11
CA THR A 685 -43.86 19.45 68.64
C THR A 685 -44.41 20.22 67.45
N ALA A 686 -45.07 19.54 66.49
CA ALA A 686 -45.70 20.23 65.35
C ALA A 686 -46.71 21.27 65.83
N THR A 687 -46.37 22.53 65.59
CA THR A 687 -47.15 23.70 66.09
C THR A 687 -47.32 24.72 64.99
N ALA A 688 -48.57 25.14 64.73
CA ALA A 688 -48.85 26.28 63.91
C ALA A 688 -48.57 27.56 64.73
N SER A 689 -47.44 28.20 64.46
CA SER A 689 -46.97 29.34 65.30
C SER A 689 -47.66 30.64 64.94
N TYR A 690 -48.04 30.86 63.69
CA TYR A 690 -48.61 32.09 63.17
C TYR A 690 -47.82 33.35 63.49
N ASN A 691 -46.50 33.22 63.79
CA ASN A 691 -45.65 34.38 64.12
C ASN A 691 -45.28 35.12 62.80
N VAL A 692 -45.39 36.46 62.85
CA VAL A 692 -44.96 37.37 61.79
C VAL A 692 -43.87 38.31 62.37
N ALA A 693 -42.62 38.13 61.93
CA ALA A 693 -41.50 38.97 62.28
C ALA A 693 -40.88 39.62 61.05
N VAL A 694 -40.94 40.91 60.90
CA VAL A 694 -40.39 41.65 59.75
C VAL A 694 -39.42 42.72 60.23
N GLY A 695 -38.14 42.52 60.02
CA GLY A 695 -37.06 43.39 60.42
C GLY A 695 -35.85 42.64 60.98
N SER A 696 -34.64 43.23 60.91
CA SER A 696 -33.44 42.58 61.47
C SER A 696 -33.63 42.36 62.97
N ASN A 697 -33.38 41.11 63.42
CA ASN A 697 -33.59 40.68 64.84
C ASN A 697 -35.02 40.86 65.35
N ALA A 698 -36.04 40.98 64.49
CA ALA A 698 -37.42 41.01 64.96
C ALA A 698 -37.78 39.64 65.58
N GLY A 699 -38.25 39.63 66.84
CA GLY A 699 -38.54 38.42 67.59
C GLY A 699 -37.33 37.50 67.80
N ALA A 700 -36.11 38.02 67.84
CA ALA A 700 -34.90 37.19 67.85
C ALA A 700 -34.82 36.28 69.10
N ALA A 701 -35.38 36.56 70.22
CA ALA A 701 -35.45 35.73 71.41
C ALA A 701 -36.74 34.91 71.56
N VAL A 702 -37.70 35.03 70.63
CA VAL A 702 -38.94 34.24 70.70
C VAL A 702 -38.55 32.75 70.55
N THR A 703 -38.97 31.94 71.53
CA THR A 703 -38.73 30.49 71.57
C THR A 703 -39.98 29.70 71.24
N THR A 704 -41.00 29.75 72.10
CA THR A 704 -42.24 29.01 71.99
C THR A 704 -43.51 29.90 71.94
N GLY A 705 -43.35 31.24 71.93
CA GLY A 705 -44.47 32.15 71.74
C GLY A 705 -45.13 32.02 70.39
N ILE A 706 -46.47 32.13 70.36
CA ILE A 706 -47.28 32.00 69.15
C ILE A 706 -48.09 33.26 68.81
N GLU A 707 -48.56 33.35 67.56
CA GLU A 707 -49.46 34.42 67.12
C GLU A 707 -48.94 35.86 67.38
N ASN A 708 -47.62 36.06 67.28
CA ASN A 708 -46.99 37.40 67.47
C ASN A 708 -46.81 38.09 66.10
N VAL A 709 -47.07 39.44 66.12
CA VAL A 709 -46.83 40.30 64.93
C VAL A 709 -45.77 41.35 65.36
N LEU A 710 -44.53 41.16 64.84
CA LEU A 710 -43.33 41.92 65.25
C LEU A 710 -42.72 42.60 64.00
N ILE A 711 -43.02 43.87 63.77
CA ILE A 711 -42.64 44.63 62.59
C ILE A 711 -41.71 45.79 62.92
N GLY A 712 -40.46 45.72 62.56
CA GLY A 712 -39.41 46.68 62.81
C GLY A 712 -38.14 46.02 63.32
N GLY A 713 -36.97 46.60 63.01
CA GLY A 713 -35.70 46.04 63.51
C GLY A 713 -35.73 46.01 65.06
N LEU A 714 -35.37 44.85 65.67
CA LEU A 714 -35.41 44.61 67.13
C LEU A 714 -36.83 44.67 67.73
N ALA A 715 -37.91 44.59 66.92
CA ALA A 715 -39.26 44.52 67.46
C ALA A 715 -39.48 43.17 68.16
N GLY A 716 -39.84 43.21 69.47
CA GLY A 716 -40.07 42.01 70.29
C GLY A 716 -38.84 41.10 70.42
N ASP A 717 -37.64 41.65 70.38
CA ASP A 717 -36.38 40.86 70.35
C ASP A 717 -36.04 40.25 71.73
N ALA A 718 -36.67 40.67 72.82
CA ALA A 718 -36.56 40.09 74.16
C ALA A 718 -37.76 39.17 74.54
N LEU A 719 -38.78 39.04 73.70
CA LEU A 719 -39.90 38.08 73.89
C LEU A 719 -39.40 36.64 73.78
N THR A 720 -39.79 35.78 74.73
CA THR A 720 -39.39 34.34 74.70
C THR A 720 -40.57 33.41 74.41
N ASP A 721 -41.52 33.30 75.31
CA ASP A 721 -42.69 32.41 75.31
C ASP A 721 -44.04 33.18 75.34
N ALA A 722 -44.01 34.46 75.06
CA ALA A 722 -45.18 35.29 75.06
C ALA A 722 -46.00 35.20 73.76
N ASP A 723 -47.30 35.09 73.86
CA ASP A 723 -48.25 34.91 72.76
C ASP A 723 -49.05 36.20 72.48
N TYR A 724 -49.62 36.26 71.24
CA TYR A 724 -50.59 37.33 70.87
C TYR A 724 -50.05 38.74 70.93
N ASN A 725 -48.75 38.99 70.80
CA ASN A 725 -48.20 40.36 70.88
C ASN A 725 -48.17 41.02 69.51
N ILE A 726 -48.44 42.32 69.49
CA ILE A 726 -48.30 43.17 68.30
C ILE A 726 -47.27 44.25 68.63
N ALA A 727 -46.11 44.22 68.00
CA ALA A 727 -45.07 45.22 68.07
C ALA A 727 -44.75 45.79 66.70
N VAL A 728 -45.00 47.11 66.53
CA VAL A 728 -44.76 47.78 65.25
C VAL A 728 -43.86 48.99 65.48
N GLY A 729 -42.70 48.98 64.89
CA GLY A 729 -41.68 50.04 65.09
C GLY A 729 -40.34 49.47 65.53
N LYS A 730 -39.22 50.17 65.21
CA LYS A 730 -37.90 49.78 65.68
C LYS A 730 -37.85 49.67 67.21
N ALA A 731 -37.34 48.55 67.73
CA ALA A 731 -37.23 48.27 69.16
C ALA A 731 -38.56 48.41 69.93
N ALA A 732 -39.69 48.11 69.28
CA ALA A 732 -40.98 48.03 69.98
C ALA A 732 -41.05 46.70 70.76
N LEU A 733 -41.47 46.72 72.08
CA LEU A 733 -41.51 45.55 72.98
C LEU A 733 -40.14 44.84 73.12
N THR A 734 -39.06 45.63 73.28
CA THR A 734 -37.69 45.11 73.53
C THR A 734 -37.46 44.89 75.01
#